data_d27f992318dad70b5b337b944fa57cc0
#
_entry.id   d27f992318dad70b5b337b944fa57cc0
#
_cell.length_a   1.000
_cell.length_b   1.000
_cell.length_c   1.000
_cell.angle_alpha   90.00
_cell.angle_beta   90.00
_cell.angle_gamma   90.00
#
_symmetry.space_group_name_H-M   'P 1'
#
loop_
_entity.id
_entity.type
_entity.pdbx_description
1 polymer ?
#
loop_
_entity_poly.entity_id
_entity_poly.type
_entity_poly.pdbx_seq_one_letter_code
_entity_poly.pdbx_strand_id
1 'polypeptide(L)'
;MPKKETYDASSISVLEGLEAVRKRPGMYIGSTSRKGLNHLIYEIVDNAVDEHLAGYCDTIHVTLEADGSATVTDNGRGIPVGMHEKGVPAERLVFTTLHAGGKFDNNAYKTSGGLHGVGSSVVNALSTYLDVQVSLGGWVYHDRYERGVAVQELDEDGLLPKIGKTKNSGTRINFLPDPEIFEKTRFSATEVKSRLHETAYLNPALTIYFSDLRDGKEEHLTYHEPDGIVGFVRDLNKNKEAIHDPIYFKGESEGITVECAFQYINEFQENVLGFCNNIYNAEGGTHISGFKSTFTTIMNSYAREIGVLKEKDNNFTGSDIRNGMTAVISIKHPDPRFEGQTKTKLDNPDAAKAAGKVTGEEIPLYFDRNLEVLKNVLACAERSAKIRRSEEKAKTNMLTKQKYSFDTNGKLANCEKKDPSLCEIFIVEGDSAGGSAKTARNRNFQAILPIRGKILNVEKASIDKVLANAEIKSMINAFGCGFSEGYRNAFDITKLRYDKIIIMADADVDGAHISTLLLTLFYRFMPELIYEGHVYIAMPPLYKAMPSRGKEEYLYDDKALEKYRKTHKEKFTLQRYKGLGEMDPEQLWETTLNPETRLLKRVEIEDARMASDVTEVLMGTEVPPRKAFIYEHATDAELDI
;
A
#
# COMPACT_ATOMS: atom_id res chain seq x y z
N MET A 1 -31.19 29.31 20.74
CA MET A 1 -30.13 28.46 21.29
C MET A 1 -30.45 27.04 20.85
N PRO A 2 -29.54 26.33 20.17
CA PRO A 2 -29.76 24.91 19.86
C PRO A 2 -29.78 24.15 21.19
N LYS A 3 -30.78 23.24 21.35
CA LYS A 3 -30.82 22.32 22.48
C LYS A 3 -29.52 21.54 22.53
N LYS A 4 -28.78 21.63 23.63
CA LYS A 4 -27.71 20.69 23.93
C LYS A 4 -28.31 19.29 23.98
N GLU A 5 -27.99 18.46 23.00
CA GLU A 5 -28.28 17.03 23.12
C GLU A 5 -27.50 16.49 24.32
N THR A 6 -28.22 15.99 25.28
CA THR A 6 -27.65 15.34 26.47
C THR A 6 -27.15 13.98 26.05
N TYR A 7 -25.83 13.73 26.18
CA TYR A 7 -25.25 12.41 26.02
C TYR A 7 -25.65 11.54 27.22
N ASP A 8 -26.61 10.66 27.00
CA ASP A 8 -27.13 9.74 28.01
C ASP A 8 -27.18 8.28 27.46
N ALA A 9 -27.71 7.36 28.23
CA ALA A 9 -27.80 5.95 27.87
C ALA A 9 -28.55 5.71 26.55
N SER A 10 -29.48 6.58 26.15
CA SER A 10 -30.19 6.49 24.87
C SER A 10 -29.35 6.89 23.67
N SER A 11 -28.22 7.57 23.90
CA SER A 11 -27.25 7.95 22.88
C SER A 11 -26.34 6.78 22.45
N ILE A 12 -26.38 5.64 23.17
CA ILE A 12 -25.61 4.45 22.87
C ILE A 12 -26.44 3.56 21.95
N SER A 13 -26.00 3.45 20.67
CA SER A 13 -26.59 2.52 19.70
C SER A 13 -25.76 1.24 19.63
N VAL A 14 -26.42 0.10 19.69
CA VAL A 14 -25.81 -1.22 19.45
C VAL A 14 -26.09 -1.60 18.00
N LEU A 15 -25.04 -1.92 17.25
CA LEU A 15 -25.15 -2.43 15.89
C LEU A 15 -24.97 -3.94 15.93
N GLU A 16 -25.92 -4.68 15.40
CA GLU A 16 -25.89 -6.14 15.36
C GLU A 16 -25.60 -6.66 13.95
N GLY A 17 -24.87 -7.79 13.88
CA GLY A 17 -24.63 -8.51 12.63
C GLY A 17 -23.96 -7.68 11.53
N LEU A 18 -24.45 -7.81 10.32
CA LEU A 18 -23.87 -7.19 9.12
C LEU A 18 -24.16 -5.69 8.97
N GLU A 19 -25.11 -5.15 9.76
CA GLU A 19 -25.36 -3.71 9.80
C GLU A 19 -24.13 -2.92 10.29
N ALA A 20 -23.39 -3.49 11.24
CA ALA A 20 -22.12 -2.92 11.73
C ALA A 20 -21.09 -2.78 10.61
N VAL A 21 -21.01 -3.78 9.73
CA VAL A 21 -20.11 -3.77 8.57
C VAL A 21 -20.48 -2.65 7.60
N ARG A 22 -21.75 -2.52 7.27
CA ARG A 22 -22.24 -1.48 6.35
C ARG A 22 -22.04 -0.06 6.89
N LYS A 23 -22.19 0.14 8.20
CA LYS A 23 -21.99 1.45 8.85
C LYS A 23 -20.52 1.83 9.02
N ARG A 24 -19.62 0.86 9.17
CA ARG A 24 -18.19 1.06 9.40
C ARG A 24 -17.32 0.13 8.53
N PRO A 25 -17.46 0.18 7.20
CA PRO A 25 -16.76 -0.75 6.30
C PRO A 25 -15.24 -0.67 6.44
N GLY A 26 -14.68 0.50 6.70
CA GLY A 26 -13.24 0.70 6.89
C GLY A 26 -12.61 -0.17 7.99
N MET A 27 -13.38 -0.58 9.01
CA MET A 27 -12.91 -1.50 10.06
C MET A 27 -12.61 -2.91 9.52
N TYR A 28 -13.25 -3.32 8.42
CA TYR A 28 -13.19 -4.68 7.87
C TYR A 28 -12.35 -4.76 6.60
N ILE A 29 -12.42 -3.74 5.72
CA ILE A 29 -11.73 -3.70 4.44
C ILE A 29 -10.68 -2.58 4.34
N GLY A 30 -10.37 -1.91 5.46
CA GLY A 30 -9.38 -0.84 5.56
C GLY A 30 -9.85 0.51 5.03
N SER A 31 -10.52 0.56 3.89
CA SER A 31 -11.05 1.80 3.30
C SER A 31 -12.23 1.50 2.37
N THR A 32 -12.99 2.53 1.99
CA THR A 32 -14.01 2.45 0.92
C THR A 32 -13.49 2.95 -0.44
N SER A 33 -12.18 3.14 -0.54
CA SER A 33 -11.49 3.49 -1.79
C SER A 33 -11.39 2.27 -2.72
N ARG A 34 -10.76 2.46 -3.89
CA ARG A 34 -10.49 1.37 -4.85
C ARG A 34 -9.77 0.17 -4.21
N LYS A 35 -8.88 0.40 -3.24
CA LYS A 35 -8.20 -0.68 -2.51
C LYS A 35 -9.18 -1.55 -1.72
N GLY A 36 -10.06 -0.95 -0.93
CA GLY A 36 -11.10 -1.70 -0.21
C GLY A 36 -12.11 -2.36 -1.14
N LEU A 37 -12.38 -1.75 -2.31
CA LEU A 37 -13.22 -2.38 -3.34
C LEU A 37 -12.57 -3.66 -3.88
N ASN A 38 -11.30 -3.62 -4.30
CA ASN A 38 -10.59 -4.80 -4.80
C ASN A 38 -10.41 -5.87 -3.70
N HIS A 39 -10.34 -5.44 -2.43
CA HIS A 39 -10.24 -6.36 -1.29
C HIS A 39 -11.41 -7.34 -1.20
N LEU A 40 -12.60 -6.97 -1.69
CA LEU A 40 -13.74 -7.89 -1.79
C LEU A 40 -13.41 -9.12 -2.66
N ILE A 41 -12.74 -8.92 -3.80
CA ILE A 41 -12.29 -10.04 -4.65
C ILE A 41 -11.24 -10.87 -3.89
N TYR A 42 -10.30 -10.21 -3.21
CA TYR A 42 -9.21 -10.91 -2.51
C TYR A 42 -9.72 -11.79 -1.38
N GLU A 43 -10.73 -11.36 -0.62
CA GLU A 43 -11.33 -12.19 0.44
C GLU A 43 -11.94 -13.50 -0.12
N ILE A 44 -12.58 -13.45 -1.28
CA ILE A 44 -13.14 -14.66 -1.92
C ILE A 44 -12.04 -15.52 -2.53
N VAL A 45 -11.04 -14.91 -3.19
CA VAL A 45 -9.88 -15.63 -3.73
C VAL A 45 -9.08 -16.30 -2.61
N ASP A 46 -8.86 -15.62 -1.49
CA ASP A 46 -8.13 -16.17 -0.34
C ASP A 46 -8.86 -17.39 0.25
N ASN A 47 -10.19 -17.45 0.21
CA ASN A 47 -10.94 -18.65 0.59
C ASN A 47 -10.69 -19.83 -0.37
N ALA A 48 -10.61 -19.57 -1.67
CA ALA A 48 -10.28 -20.60 -2.65
C ALA A 48 -8.81 -21.07 -2.52
N VAL A 49 -7.90 -20.14 -2.19
CA VAL A 49 -6.49 -20.47 -1.88
C VAL A 49 -6.38 -21.31 -0.60
N ASP A 50 -7.21 -21.06 0.41
CA ASP A 50 -7.25 -21.92 1.61
C ASP A 50 -7.68 -23.36 1.28
N GLU A 51 -8.60 -23.57 0.32
CA GLU A 51 -8.93 -24.90 -0.21
C GLU A 51 -7.73 -25.53 -0.94
N HIS A 52 -6.93 -24.71 -1.67
CA HIS A 52 -5.68 -25.17 -2.28
C HIS A 52 -4.66 -25.61 -1.22
N LEU A 53 -4.45 -24.80 -0.18
CA LEU A 53 -3.53 -25.13 0.92
C LEU A 53 -3.96 -26.37 1.70
N ALA A 54 -5.27 -26.64 1.74
CA ALA A 54 -5.83 -27.87 2.29
C ALA A 54 -5.71 -29.08 1.33
N GLY A 55 -5.25 -28.88 0.09
CA GLY A 55 -5.01 -29.93 -0.90
C GLY A 55 -6.22 -30.33 -1.74
N TYR A 56 -7.27 -29.51 -1.78
CA TYR A 56 -8.53 -29.84 -2.47
C TYR A 56 -8.83 -28.97 -3.70
N CYS A 57 -8.08 -27.90 -3.92
CA CYS A 57 -8.27 -26.98 -5.05
C CYS A 57 -6.97 -26.84 -5.83
N ASP A 58 -7.03 -26.92 -7.16
CA ASP A 58 -5.91 -26.67 -8.07
C ASP A 58 -6.21 -25.63 -9.14
N THR A 59 -7.47 -25.16 -9.21
CA THR A 59 -7.94 -24.26 -10.25
C THR A 59 -8.88 -23.20 -9.67
N ILE A 60 -8.56 -21.94 -9.94
CA ILE A 60 -9.39 -20.77 -9.58
C ILE A 60 -9.67 -19.96 -10.85
N HIS A 61 -10.92 -19.55 -11.04
CA HIS A 61 -11.32 -18.61 -12.08
C HIS A 61 -11.77 -17.30 -11.45
N VAL A 62 -11.26 -16.18 -11.93
CA VAL A 62 -11.66 -14.83 -11.51
C VAL A 62 -12.10 -14.06 -12.74
N THR A 63 -13.35 -13.60 -12.76
CA THR A 63 -13.91 -12.86 -13.88
C THR A 63 -14.45 -11.51 -13.42
N LEU A 64 -14.04 -10.44 -14.09
CA LEU A 64 -14.67 -9.13 -14.00
C LEU A 64 -15.74 -9.08 -15.08
N GLU A 65 -17.00 -9.10 -14.68
CA GLU A 65 -18.14 -9.24 -15.56
C GLU A 65 -18.51 -7.91 -16.24
N ALA A 66 -19.20 -8.00 -17.38
CA ALA A 66 -19.59 -6.83 -18.18
C ALA A 66 -20.53 -5.87 -17.41
N ASP A 67 -21.30 -6.37 -16.45
CA ASP A 67 -22.22 -5.58 -15.62
C ASP A 67 -21.53 -4.89 -14.42
N GLY A 68 -20.22 -5.09 -14.27
CA GLY A 68 -19.42 -4.55 -13.16
C GLY A 68 -19.34 -5.44 -11.92
N SER A 69 -19.99 -6.61 -11.94
CA SER A 69 -19.84 -7.63 -10.90
C SER A 69 -18.51 -8.38 -11.03
N ALA A 70 -18.13 -9.12 -9.99
CA ALA A 70 -17.00 -10.03 -10.02
C ALA A 70 -17.47 -11.45 -9.72
N THR A 71 -16.91 -12.43 -10.46
CA THR A 71 -17.12 -13.85 -10.24
C THR A 71 -15.82 -14.52 -9.84
N VAL A 72 -15.85 -15.28 -8.76
CA VAL A 72 -14.75 -16.18 -8.36
C VAL A 72 -15.29 -17.61 -8.29
N THR A 73 -14.61 -18.53 -8.94
CA THR A 73 -14.97 -19.96 -8.94
C THR A 73 -13.75 -20.79 -8.61
N ASP A 74 -13.89 -21.71 -7.69
CA ASP A 74 -12.88 -22.71 -7.34
C ASP A 74 -13.39 -24.12 -7.61
N ASN A 75 -12.46 -25.08 -7.71
CA ASN A 75 -12.77 -26.50 -7.81
C ASN A 75 -12.47 -27.27 -6.49
N GLY A 76 -12.57 -26.59 -5.35
CA GLY A 76 -12.38 -27.15 -4.03
C GLY A 76 -13.49 -28.11 -3.60
N ARG A 77 -13.60 -28.37 -2.29
CA ARG A 77 -14.63 -29.26 -1.72
C ARG A 77 -16.06 -28.72 -1.86
N GLY A 78 -16.20 -27.41 -1.98
CA GLY A 78 -17.48 -26.70 -1.83
C GLY A 78 -17.82 -26.42 -0.36
N ILE A 79 -18.50 -25.30 -0.11
CA ILE A 79 -18.97 -24.91 1.23
C ILE A 79 -20.01 -25.96 1.71
N PRO A 80 -19.97 -26.44 2.98
CA PRO A 80 -20.98 -27.34 3.52
C PRO A 80 -22.39 -26.74 3.42
N VAL A 81 -23.34 -27.48 2.83
CA VAL A 81 -24.73 -27.02 2.61
C VAL A 81 -25.73 -27.66 3.57
N GLY A 82 -25.26 -28.56 4.44
CA GLY A 82 -26.11 -29.26 5.41
C GLY A 82 -26.63 -28.32 6.51
N MET A 83 -27.64 -28.80 7.23
CA MET A 83 -28.23 -28.09 8.36
C MET A 83 -27.22 -27.98 9.51
N HIS A 84 -27.01 -26.79 10.00
CA HIS A 84 -26.20 -26.51 11.18
C HIS A 84 -27.05 -26.60 12.46
N GLU A 85 -26.43 -26.78 13.63
CA GLU A 85 -27.12 -26.87 14.94
C GLU A 85 -27.98 -25.62 15.25
N LYS A 86 -27.68 -24.48 14.63
CA LYS A 86 -28.49 -23.24 14.74
C LYS A 86 -29.77 -23.26 13.91
N GLY A 87 -30.09 -24.36 13.23
CA GLY A 87 -31.34 -24.53 12.46
C GLY A 87 -31.35 -23.77 11.11
N VAL A 88 -30.17 -23.47 10.55
CA VAL A 88 -30.01 -22.88 9.21
C VAL A 88 -28.92 -23.62 8.45
N PRO A 89 -28.92 -23.59 7.10
CA PRO A 89 -27.84 -24.17 6.31
C PRO A 89 -26.48 -23.59 6.68
N ALA A 90 -25.44 -24.43 6.77
CA ALA A 90 -24.10 -24.00 7.18
C ALA A 90 -23.51 -22.95 6.23
N GLU A 91 -23.77 -23.06 4.93
CA GLU A 91 -23.41 -22.05 3.94
C GLU A 91 -23.97 -20.67 4.32
N ARG A 92 -25.27 -20.61 4.64
CA ARG A 92 -25.94 -19.34 5.00
C ARG A 92 -25.34 -18.68 6.22
N LEU A 93 -24.84 -19.44 7.19
CA LEU A 93 -24.11 -18.88 8.35
C LEU A 93 -22.82 -18.20 7.94
N VAL A 94 -22.08 -18.78 6.99
CA VAL A 94 -20.81 -18.22 6.51
C VAL A 94 -21.02 -16.83 5.89
N PHE A 95 -22.14 -16.61 5.22
CA PHE A 95 -22.40 -15.32 4.55
C PHE A 95 -23.20 -14.33 5.39
N THR A 96 -23.92 -14.78 6.43
CA THR A 96 -24.80 -13.88 7.21
C THR A 96 -24.34 -13.62 8.64
N THR A 97 -23.36 -14.37 9.13
CA THR A 97 -22.92 -14.28 10.52
C THR A 97 -21.43 -13.93 10.59
N LEU A 98 -21.07 -12.86 11.31
CA LEU A 98 -19.67 -12.55 11.61
C LEU A 98 -19.08 -13.62 12.53
N HIS A 99 -17.81 -13.91 12.33
CA HIS A 99 -17.08 -14.92 13.08
C HIS A 99 -17.71 -16.34 12.95
N ALA A 100 -18.22 -16.65 11.77
CA ALA A 100 -18.68 -17.97 11.39
C ALA A 100 -17.72 -18.57 10.33
N GLY A 101 -17.29 -19.82 10.53
CA GLY A 101 -16.42 -20.51 9.57
C GLY A 101 -15.77 -21.76 10.14
N GLY A 102 -15.35 -22.66 9.27
CA GLY A 102 -14.68 -23.92 9.63
C GLY A 102 -13.17 -23.81 9.85
N LYS A 103 -12.63 -22.59 9.95
CA LYS A 103 -11.17 -22.32 10.05
C LYS A 103 -10.72 -21.99 11.50
N PHE A 104 -11.64 -21.99 12.46
CA PHE A 104 -11.31 -21.77 13.88
C PHE A 104 -10.65 -22.96 14.54
N ASP A 105 -10.91 -24.18 14.02
CA ASP A 105 -10.30 -25.42 14.50
C ASP A 105 -9.33 -25.97 13.45
N ASN A 106 -8.12 -26.33 13.87
CA ASN A 106 -7.07 -26.88 13.00
C ASN A 106 -7.40 -28.24 12.37
N ASN A 107 -8.60 -28.79 12.60
CA ASN A 107 -9.01 -30.10 12.09
C ASN A 107 -9.30 -30.08 10.58
N ALA A 108 -9.87 -29.00 10.05
CA ALA A 108 -10.23 -28.88 8.64
C ALA A 108 -9.15 -28.18 7.80
N TYR A 109 -8.38 -27.28 8.41
CA TYR A 109 -7.32 -26.50 7.76
C TYR A 109 -6.10 -26.42 8.70
N LYS A 110 -4.97 -26.99 8.30
CA LYS A 110 -3.71 -26.90 9.08
C LYS A 110 -3.10 -25.52 9.04
N THR A 111 -3.26 -24.84 7.92
CA THR A 111 -2.83 -23.45 7.70
C THR A 111 -3.88 -22.75 6.84
N SER A 112 -4.29 -21.57 7.21
CA SER A 112 -5.23 -20.77 6.43
C SER A 112 -4.91 -19.29 6.54
N GLY A 113 -5.30 -18.52 5.54
CA GLY A 113 -5.27 -17.06 5.56
C GLY A 113 -6.52 -16.45 6.21
N GLY A 114 -7.66 -17.13 6.09
CA GLY A 114 -8.96 -16.68 6.57
C GLY A 114 -9.24 -17.00 8.03
N LEU A 115 -8.54 -16.35 8.97
CA LEU A 115 -8.57 -16.67 10.41
C LEU A 115 -9.76 -16.09 11.18
N HIS A 116 -10.36 -15.01 10.70
CA HIS A 116 -11.34 -14.25 11.48
C HIS A 116 -12.79 -14.65 11.20
N GLY A 117 -13.05 -15.47 10.16
CA GLY A 117 -14.39 -15.92 9.78
C GLY A 117 -15.34 -14.76 9.43
N VAL A 118 -14.80 -13.69 8.83
CA VAL A 118 -15.59 -12.49 8.47
C VAL A 118 -15.55 -12.15 6.98
N GLY A 119 -14.58 -12.63 6.20
CA GLY A 119 -14.37 -12.23 4.82
C GLY A 119 -15.62 -12.39 3.95
N SER A 120 -16.19 -13.58 3.89
CA SER A 120 -17.40 -13.85 3.07
C SER A 120 -18.61 -13.02 3.50
N SER A 121 -18.85 -12.90 4.80
CA SER A 121 -19.97 -12.10 5.33
C SER A 121 -19.77 -10.59 5.11
N VAL A 122 -18.53 -10.11 5.13
CA VAL A 122 -18.18 -8.73 4.77
C VAL A 122 -18.43 -8.46 3.29
N VAL A 123 -18.01 -9.36 2.38
CA VAL A 123 -18.31 -9.22 0.94
C VAL A 123 -19.82 -9.17 0.70
N ASN A 124 -20.59 -10.06 1.36
CA ASN A 124 -22.04 -10.03 1.28
C ASN A 124 -22.65 -8.70 1.78
N ALA A 125 -22.22 -8.23 2.94
CA ALA A 125 -22.73 -6.98 3.53
C ALA A 125 -22.45 -5.74 2.65
N LEU A 126 -21.33 -5.73 1.92
CA LEU A 126 -20.87 -4.59 1.11
C LEU A 126 -21.24 -4.71 -0.37
N SER A 127 -22.06 -5.70 -0.74
CA SER A 127 -22.53 -5.92 -2.10
C SER A 127 -24.01 -5.62 -2.23
N THR A 128 -24.42 -5.09 -3.39
CA THR A 128 -25.82 -4.93 -3.76
C THR A 128 -26.50 -6.28 -3.80
N TYR A 129 -25.83 -7.25 -4.42
CA TYR A 129 -26.21 -8.67 -4.35
C TYR A 129 -24.96 -9.57 -4.29
N LEU A 130 -25.15 -10.74 -3.77
CA LEU A 130 -24.19 -11.84 -3.80
C LEU A 130 -24.92 -13.13 -4.11
N ASP A 131 -24.44 -13.84 -5.13
CA ASP A 131 -25.00 -15.10 -5.64
C ASP A 131 -23.99 -16.22 -5.43
N VAL A 132 -24.41 -17.28 -4.77
CA VAL A 132 -23.56 -18.41 -4.39
C VAL A 132 -24.09 -19.69 -5.03
N GLN A 133 -23.20 -20.41 -5.70
CA GLN A 133 -23.46 -21.76 -6.19
C GLN A 133 -22.44 -22.73 -5.60
N VAL A 134 -22.91 -23.75 -4.93
CA VAL A 134 -22.06 -24.78 -4.33
C VAL A 134 -22.29 -26.11 -5.05
N SER A 135 -21.24 -26.60 -5.67
CA SER A 135 -21.19 -27.93 -6.29
C SER A 135 -20.72 -28.98 -5.26
N LEU A 136 -21.62 -29.80 -4.74
CA LEU A 136 -21.32 -30.73 -3.68
C LEU A 136 -22.22 -31.98 -3.78
N GLY A 137 -21.66 -33.17 -3.60
CA GLY A 137 -22.42 -34.43 -3.53
C GLY A 137 -23.27 -34.76 -4.78
N GLY A 138 -22.82 -34.29 -5.96
CA GLY A 138 -23.50 -34.54 -7.24
C GLY A 138 -24.58 -33.50 -7.59
N TRP A 139 -24.76 -32.48 -6.80
CA TRP A 139 -25.75 -31.44 -6.98
C TRP A 139 -25.10 -30.04 -6.96
N VAL A 140 -25.75 -29.10 -7.63
CA VAL A 140 -25.47 -27.67 -7.52
C VAL A 140 -26.55 -27.06 -6.63
N TYR A 141 -26.14 -26.51 -5.51
CA TYR A 141 -26.98 -25.75 -4.57
C TYR A 141 -26.84 -24.27 -4.86
N HIS A 142 -27.89 -23.50 -4.58
CA HIS A 142 -27.93 -22.06 -4.85
C HIS A 142 -28.42 -21.28 -3.64
N ASP A 143 -27.75 -20.19 -3.32
CA ASP A 143 -28.25 -19.16 -2.42
C ASP A 143 -28.01 -17.77 -3.00
N ARG A 144 -28.80 -16.80 -2.57
CA ARG A 144 -28.73 -15.42 -3.01
C ARG A 144 -28.99 -14.46 -1.86
N TYR A 145 -28.22 -13.41 -1.87
CA TYR A 145 -28.24 -12.37 -0.85
C TYR A 145 -28.37 -10.99 -1.49
N GLU A 146 -29.03 -10.06 -0.79
CA GLU A 146 -29.09 -8.66 -1.14
C GLU A 146 -28.68 -7.84 0.08
N ARG A 147 -27.60 -7.06 -0.03
CA ARG A 147 -27.05 -6.20 1.05
C ARG A 147 -26.90 -6.93 2.39
N GLY A 148 -26.43 -8.13 2.36
CA GLY A 148 -26.19 -8.95 3.54
C GLY A 148 -27.37 -9.83 3.97
N VAL A 149 -28.55 -9.67 3.37
CA VAL A 149 -29.76 -10.40 3.74
C VAL A 149 -30.02 -11.53 2.74
N ALA A 150 -30.25 -12.77 3.23
CA ALA A 150 -30.61 -13.89 2.38
C ALA A 150 -32.02 -13.67 1.78
N VAL A 151 -32.14 -13.77 0.46
CA VAL A 151 -33.40 -13.58 -0.27
C VAL A 151 -33.88 -14.85 -0.98
N GLN A 152 -33.01 -15.85 -1.12
CA GLN A 152 -33.38 -17.17 -1.66
C GLN A 152 -34.24 -17.93 -0.64
N GLU A 153 -35.39 -18.42 -1.07
CA GLU A 153 -36.21 -19.31 -0.26
C GLU A 153 -35.54 -20.69 -0.13
N LEU A 154 -35.62 -21.26 1.05
CA LEU A 154 -35.19 -22.64 1.33
C LEU A 154 -36.23 -23.64 0.84
N ASP A 155 -35.81 -24.86 0.60
CA ASP A 155 -36.75 -25.97 0.24
C ASP A 155 -37.62 -26.38 1.45
N GLU A 156 -38.49 -27.37 1.23
CA GLU A 156 -39.43 -27.87 2.26
C GLU A 156 -38.72 -28.45 3.49
N ASP A 157 -37.46 -28.91 3.33
CA ASP A 157 -36.62 -29.45 4.40
C ASP A 157 -35.76 -28.34 5.07
N GLY A 158 -35.93 -27.09 4.68
CA GLY A 158 -35.17 -25.96 5.18
C GLY A 158 -33.73 -25.89 4.66
N LEU A 159 -33.42 -26.57 3.55
CA LEU A 159 -32.11 -26.62 2.92
C LEU A 159 -32.06 -25.70 1.68
N LEU A 160 -30.86 -25.49 1.16
CA LEU A 160 -30.65 -24.74 -0.07
C LEU A 160 -31.26 -25.48 -1.27
N PRO A 161 -31.92 -24.77 -2.22
CA PRO A 161 -32.50 -25.39 -3.39
C PRO A 161 -31.41 -25.98 -4.31
N LYS A 162 -31.71 -27.15 -4.88
CA LYS A 162 -30.89 -27.81 -5.90
C LYS A 162 -31.27 -27.31 -7.28
N ILE A 163 -30.38 -26.62 -7.95
CA ILE A 163 -30.64 -26.04 -9.29
C ILE A 163 -30.16 -26.93 -10.44
N GLY A 164 -29.35 -27.95 -10.18
CA GLY A 164 -28.82 -28.83 -11.22
C GLY A 164 -28.01 -30.01 -10.68
N LYS A 165 -27.64 -30.93 -11.56
CA LYS A 165 -26.70 -32.02 -11.30
C LYS A 165 -25.31 -31.63 -11.78
N THR A 166 -24.27 -32.05 -11.04
CA THR A 166 -22.87 -31.83 -11.41
C THR A 166 -22.03 -33.05 -11.10
N LYS A 167 -20.91 -33.21 -11.83
CA LYS A 167 -19.85 -34.17 -11.49
C LYS A 167 -18.67 -33.51 -10.75
N ASN A 168 -18.66 -32.20 -10.71
CA ASN A 168 -17.58 -31.40 -10.14
C ASN A 168 -17.93 -31.00 -8.70
N SER A 169 -16.94 -30.67 -7.93
CA SER A 169 -17.06 -29.95 -6.64
C SER A 169 -16.51 -28.56 -6.75
N GLY A 170 -16.86 -27.69 -5.82
CA GLY A 170 -16.33 -26.34 -5.72
C GLY A 170 -17.39 -25.29 -5.39
N THR A 171 -16.95 -24.05 -5.30
CA THR A 171 -17.81 -22.90 -5.01
C THR A 171 -17.68 -21.85 -6.10
N ARG A 172 -18.81 -21.28 -6.52
CA ARG A 172 -18.88 -20.11 -7.40
C ARG A 172 -19.60 -18.99 -6.67
N ILE A 173 -18.94 -17.85 -6.58
CA ILE A 173 -19.48 -16.64 -5.96
C ILE A 173 -19.44 -15.50 -6.98
N ASN A 174 -20.60 -14.89 -7.24
CA ASN A 174 -20.71 -13.68 -8.04
C ASN A 174 -21.27 -12.57 -7.15
N PHE A 175 -20.70 -11.39 -7.20
CA PHE A 175 -21.14 -10.27 -6.37
C PHE A 175 -20.97 -8.92 -7.08
N LEU A 176 -21.87 -7.98 -6.78
CA LEU A 176 -21.85 -6.62 -7.30
C LEU A 176 -21.65 -5.64 -6.14
N PRO A 177 -20.57 -4.85 -6.12
CA PRO A 177 -20.33 -3.86 -5.05
C PRO A 177 -21.47 -2.86 -4.91
N ASP A 178 -21.77 -2.47 -3.67
CA ASP A 178 -22.87 -1.55 -3.39
C ASP A 178 -22.43 -0.07 -3.55
N PRO A 179 -23.05 0.70 -4.49
CA PRO A 179 -22.73 2.10 -4.70
C PRO A 179 -23.15 3.01 -3.52
N GLU A 180 -23.91 2.52 -2.55
CA GLU A 180 -24.17 3.24 -1.31
C GLU A 180 -22.96 3.23 -0.37
N ILE A 181 -22.02 2.28 -0.55
CA ILE A 181 -20.82 2.11 0.27
C ILE A 181 -19.59 2.66 -0.45
N PHE A 182 -19.45 2.36 -1.75
CA PHE A 182 -18.28 2.71 -2.54
C PHE A 182 -18.59 3.87 -3.49
N GLU A 183 -17.78 4.92 -3.46
CA GLU A 183 -17.91 6.04 -4.40
C GLU A 183 -17.70 5.62 -5.86
N LYS A 184 -16.81 4.65 -6.07
CA LYS A 184 -16.51 4.02 -7.36
C LYS A 184 -16.63 2.52 -7.20
N THR A 185 -17.46 1.89 -8.02
CA THR A 185 -17.72 0.43 -7.98
C THR A 185 -16.96 -0.35 -9.05
N ARG A 186 -16.06 0.33 -9.79
CA ARG A 186 -15.28 -0.32 -10.86
C ARG A 186 -13.99 -0.91 -10.27
N PHE A 187 -13.83 -2.22 -10.35
CA PHE A 187 -12.61 -2.92 -9.97
C PHE A 187 -11.43 -2.54 -10.86
N SER A 188 -10.23 -2.47 -10.28
CA SER A 188 -8.99 -2.27 -11.01
C SER A 188 -8.46 -3.59 -11.56
N ALA A 189 -8.54 -3.81 -12.87
CA ALA A 189 -8.02 -5.02 -13.49
C ALA A 189 -6.51 -5.17 -13.24
N THR A 190 -5.74 -4.07 -13.32
CA THR A 190 -4.29 -4.08 -13.11
C THR A 190 -3.92 -4.57 -11.70
N GLU A 191 -4.59 -4.05 -10.66
CA GLU A 191 -4.34 -4.45 -9.27
C GLU A 191 -4.77 -5.89 -9.02
N VAL A 192 -5.93 -6.30 -9.55
CA VAL A 192 -6.41 -7.69 -9.44
C VAL A 192 -5.44 -8.64 -10.13
N LYS A 193 -5.02 -8.35 -11.37
CA LYS A 193 -4.02 -9.15 -12.12
C LYS A 193 -2.72 -9.31 -11.34
N SER A 194 -2.18 -8.22 -10.78
CA SER A 194 -0.96 -8.26 -9.97
C SER A 194 -1.12 -9.18 -8.75
N ARG A 195 -2.21 -9.04 -8.02
CA ARG A 195 -2.48 -9.89 -6.84
C ARG A 195 -2.65 -11.37 -7.20
N LEU A 196 -3.36 -11.68 -8.30
CA LEU A 196 -3.53 -13.07 -8.75
C LEU A 196 -2.21 -13.69 -9.20
N HIS A 197 -1.36 -12.93 -9.87
CA HIS A 197 -0.02 -13.39 -10.27
C HIS A 197 0.87 -13.67 -9.07
N GLU A 198 0.88 -12.79 -8.06
CA GLU A 198 1.55 -13.05 -6.77
C GLU A 198 1.05 -14.32 -6.10
N THR A 199 -0.26 -14.51 -6.09
CA THR A 199 -0.88 -15.72 -5.53
C THR A 199 -0.43 -16.98 -6.26
N ALA A 200 -0.27 -16.94 -7.59
CA ALA A 200 0.24 -18.07 -8.35
C ALA A 200 1.72 -18.39 -8.01
N TYR A 201 2.57 -17.38 -7.87
CA TYR A 201 3.96 -17.59 -7.43
C TYR A 201 4.07 -18.22 -6.03
N LEU A 202 3.16 -17.88 -5.13
CA LEU A 202 3.14 -18.45 -3.77
C LEU A 202 2.59 -19.88 -3.73
N ASN A 203 1.95 -20.35 -4.81
CA ASN A 203 1.27 -21.64 -4.92
C ASN A 203 1.57 -22.31 -6.27
N PRO A 204 2.75 -22.90 -6.44
CA PRO A 204 3.22 -23.44 -7.73
C PRO A 204 2.30 -24.47 -8.40
N ALA A 205 1.50 -25.19 -7.62
CA ALA A 205 0.55 -26.18 -8.11
C ALA A 205 -0.83 -25.61 -8.46
N LEU A 206 -1.06 -24.31 -8.21
CA LEU A 206 -2.32 -23.64 -8.48
C LEU A 206 -2.31 -23.02 -9.87
N THR A 207 -3.40 -23.15 -10.60
CA THR A 207 -3.67 -22.44 -11.84
C THR A 207 -4.78 -21.43 -11.62
N ILE A 208 -4.54 -20.17 -11.96
CA ILE A 208 -5.52 -19.09 -11.85
C ILE A 208 -5.82 -18.55 -13.24
N TYR A 209 -7.10 -18.60 -13.63
CA TYR A 209 -7.61 -17.98 -14.85
C TYR A 209 -8.25 -16.65 -14.51
N PHE A 210 -7.79 -15.60 -15.17
CA PHE A 210 -8.38 -14.27 -15.07
C PHE A 210 -9.07 -13.90 -16.37
N SER A 211 -10.27 -13.34 -16.29
CA SER A 211 -11.02 -12.81 -17.43
C SER A 211 -11.56 -11.41 -17.09
N ASP A 212 -11.34 -10.45 -17.99
CA ASP A 212 -11.99 -9.14 -17.93
C ASP A 212 -12.92 -9.02 -19.15
N LEU A 213 -14.23 -9.03 -18.91
CA LEU A 213 -15.27 -8.99 -19.94
C LEU A 213 -15.88 -7.60 -20.13
N ARG A 214 -15.30 -6.57 -19.49
CA ARG A 214 -15.82 -5.21 -19.52
C ARG A 214 -15.42 -4.48 -20.81
N ASP A 215 -16.16 -3.42 -21.13
CA ASP A 215 -15.86 -2.48 -22.22
C ASP A 215 -15.79 -3.12 -23.64
N GLY A 216 -16.36 -4.30 -23.81
CA GLY A 216 -16.41 -4.98 -25.13
C GLY A 216 -15.05 -5.47 -25.64
N LYS A 217 -14.04 -5.48 -24.80
CA LYS A 217 -12.71 -6.09 -25.05
C LYS A 217 -12.52 -7.20 -24.02
N GLU A 218 -12.59 -8.45 -24.50
CA GLU A 218 -12.33 -9.59 -23.64
C GLU A 218 -10.82 -9.78 -23.47
N GLU A 219 -10.35 -9.79 -22.23
CA GLU A 219 -8.98 -10.13 -21.87
C GLU A 219 -8.99 -11.44 -21.09
N HIS A 220 -8.15 -12.41 -21.49
CA HIS A 220 -8.01 -13.69 -20.80
C HIS A 220 -6.54 -13.94 -20.49
N LEU A 221 -6.22 -14.20 -19.21
CA LEU A 221 -4.89 -14.49 -18.74
C LEU A 221 -4.90 -15.79 -17.93
N THR A 222 -3.79 -16.51 -17.96
CA THR A 222 -3.56 -17.69 -17.14
C THR A 222 -2.28 -17.50 -16.35
N TYR A 223 -2.37 -17.62 -15.05
CA TYR A 223 -1.23 -17.62 -14.14
C TYR A 223 -1.01 -19.04 -13.62
N HIS A 224 0.16 -19.59 -13.94
CA HIS A 224 0.63 -20.89 -13.44
C HIS A 224 2.15 -20.79 -13.34
N GLU A 225 2.67 -20.78 -12.12
CA GLU A 225 4.06 -20.42 -11.84
C GLU A 225 4.78 -21.58 -11.12
N PRO A 226 5.17 -22.63 -11.87
CA PRO A 226 5.76 -23.84 -11.29
C PRO A 226 7.10 -23.58 -10.60
N ASP A 227 7.82 -22.51 -10.97
CA ASP A 227 9.07 -22.09 -10.32
C ASP A 227 8.82 -21.43 -8.94
N GLY A 228 7.58 -21.15 -8.59
CA GLY A 228 7.18 -20.61 -7.29
C GLY A 228 7.86 -19.27 -6.96
N ILE A 229 8.28 -19.10 -5.70
CA ILE A 229 8.93 -17.85 -5.26
C ILE A 229 10.29 -17.59 -5.91
N VAL A 230 10.92 -18.58 -6.51
CA VAL A 230 12.12 -18.41 -7.34
C VAL A 230 11.79 -17.65 -8.62
N GLY A 231 10.71 -18.04 -9.30
CA GLY A 231 10.14 -17.33 -10.45
C GLY A 231 9.73 -15.92 -10.06
N PHE A 232 9.15 -15.74 -8.87
CA PHE A 232 8.76 -14.43 -8.35
C PHE A 232 9.95 -13.49 -8.21
N VAL A 233 11.05 -13.94 -7.61
CA VAL A 233 12.28 -13.13 -7.49
C VAL A 233 12.86 -12.79 -8.88
N ARG A 234 12.82 -13.73 -9.84
CA ARG A 234 13.24 -13.44 -11.22
C ARG A 234 12.37 -12.38 -11.89
N ASP A 235 11.05 -12.45 -11.71
CA ASP A 235 10.12 -11.46 -12.27
C ASP A 235 10.34 -10.07 -11.64
N LEU A 236 10.56 -10.00 -10.32
CA LEU A 236 10.89 -8.76 -9.62
C LEU A 236 12.18 -8.10 -10.15
N ASN A 237 13.10 -8.90 -10.66
CA ASN A 237 14.41 -8.45 -11.14
C ASN A 237 14.56 -8.53 -12.67
N LYS A 238 13.49 -8.80 -13.43
CA LYS A 238 13.55 -9.06 -14.89
C LYS A 238 14.21 -7.95 -15.72
N ASN A 239 14.15 -6.72 -15.23
CA ASN A 239 14.74 -5.55 -15.89
C ASN A 239 16.02 -5.07 -15.21
N LYS A 240 16.60 -5.86 -14.31
CA LYS A 240 17.76 -5.50 -13.48
C LYS A 240 18.93 -6.45 -13.74
N GLU A 241 20.14 -5.96 -13.55
CA GLU A 241 21.35 -6.76 -13.69
C GLU A 241 21.56 -7.63 -12.45
N ALA A 242 21.23 -8.92 -12.57
CA ALA A 242 21.42 -9.89 -11.50
C ALA A 242 22.88 -10.30 -11.34
N ILE A 243 23.36 -10.44 -10.11
CA ILE A 243 24.74 -10.82 -9.77
C ILE A 243 24.91 -12.33 -9.72
N HIS A 244 23.82 -13.05 -9.44
CA HIS A 244 23.77 -14.52 -9.39
C HIS A 244 22.32 -14.99 -9.62
N ASP A 245 22.14 -16.27 -9.88
CA ASP A 245 20.81 -16.90 -9.93
C ASP A 245 20.13 -16.83 -8.57
N PRO A 246 18.79 -16.80 -8.50
CA PRO A 246 18.08 -16.79 -7.23
C PRO A 246 18.50 -17.95 -6.32
N ILE A 247 18.81 -17.64 -5.09
CA ILE A 247 19.12 -18.60 -4.03
C ILE A 247 17.80 -18.97 -3.37
N TYR A 248 17.53 -20.26 -3.26
CA TYR A 248 16.28 -20.78 -2.67
C TYR A 248 16.60 -21.76 -1.55
N PHE A 249 15.83 -21.68 -0.50
CA PHE A 249 15.80 -22.68 0.56
C PHE A 249 14.42 -22.81 1.19
N LYS A 250 14.16 -23.98 1.76
CA LYS A 250 12.94 -24.32 2.45
C LYS A 250 13.26 -25.22 3.65
N GLY A 251 12.59 -24.96 4.77
CA GLY A 251 12.71 -25.78 5.96
C GLY A 251 11.51 -25.66 6.85
N GLU A 252 11.51 -26.42 7.93
CA GLU A 252 10.43 -26.42 8.93
C GLU A 252 11.01 -26.32 10.33
N SER A 253 10.40 -25.52 11.16
CA SER A 253 10.75 -25.39 12.57
C SER A 253 9.49 -25.19 13.40
N GLU A 254 9.30 -26.01 14.42
CA GLU A 254 8.17 -25.93 15.37
C GLU A 254 6.79 -25.92 14.67
N GLY A 255 6.65 -26.70 13.57
CA GLY A 255 5.42 -26.78 12.78
C GLY A 255 5.19 -25.58 11.84
N ILE A 256 6.16 -24.65 11.74
CA ILE A 256 6.13 -23.52 10.82
C ILE A 256 7.02 -23.84 9.64
N THR A 257 6.45 -23.90 8.45
CA THR A 257 7.21 -24.01 7.20
C THR A 257 7.74 -22.63 6.81
N VAL A 258 9.02 -22.53 6.51
CA VAL A 258 9.68 -21.31 6.04
C VAL A 258 10.25 -21.57 4.65
N GLU A 259 9.93 -20.72 3.73
CA GLU A 259 10.39 -20.75 2.34
C GLU A 259 10.93 -19.37 1.97
N CYS A 260 12.12 -19.34 1.40
CA CYS A 260 12.78 -18.09 1.04
C CYS A 260 13.48 -18.21 -0.31
N ALA A 261 13.30 -17.22 -1.16
CA ALA A 261 14.11 -17.01 -2.34
C ALA A 261 14.67 -15.60 -2.33
N PHE A 262 15.95 -15.44 -2.71
CA PHE A 262 16.56 -14.12 -2.81
C PHE A 262 17.62 -14.06 -3.89
N GLN A 263 17.87 -12.86 -4.41
CA GLN A 263 18.84 -12.58 -5.44
C GLN A 263 19.44 -11.19 -5.22
N TYR A 264 20.73 -11.05 -5.49
CA TYR A 264 21.37 -9.74 -5.52
C TYR A 264 21.41 -9.18 -6.92
N ILE A 265 21.19 -7.88 -7.01
CA ILE A 265 21.24 -7.09 -8.23
C ILE A 265 22.30 -5.99 -8.11
N ASN A 266 22.76 -5.46 -9.24
CA ASN A 266 23.76 -4.40 -9.28
C ASN A 266 23.16 -3.01 -9.01
N GLU A 267 22.30 -2.91 -7.98
CA GLU A 267 21.67 -1.69 -7.53
C GLU A 267 21.87 -1.51 -6.02
N PHE A 268 21.54 -0.33 -5.49
CA PHE A 268 21.68 0.01 -4.07
C PHE A 268 20.34 0.04 -3.33
N GLN A 269 19.44 -0.89 -3.65
CA GLN A 269 18.10 -0.95 -3.04
C GLN A 269 17.84 -2.32 -2.39
N GLU A 270 17.27 -2.32 -1.18
CA GLU A 270 16.75 -3.52 -0.53
C GLU A 270 15.25 -3.66 -0.85
N ASN A 271 14.85 -4.81 -1.41
CA ASN A 271 13.45 -5.15 -1.66
C ASN A 271 13.14 -6.51 -1.01
N VAL A 272 12.49 -6.50 0.17
CA VAL A 272 12.18 -7.73 0.92
C VAL A 272 10.68 -7.82 1.13
N LEU A 273 10.06 -8.80 0.47
CA LEU A 273 8.64 -9.10 0.56
C LEU A 273 8.40 -10.25 1.55
N GLY A 274 7.46 -10.08 2.45
CA GLY A 274 7.08 -11.11 3.42
C GLY A 274 5.63 -11.54 3.27
N PHE A 275 5.42 -12.85 3.36
CA PHE A 275 4.10 -13.47 3.28
C PHE A 275 3.90 -14.45 4.43
N CYS A 276 2.70 -14.43 5.01
CA CYS A 276 2.26 -15.42 5.98
C CYS A 276 0.93 -16.02 5.52
N ASN A 277 0.89 -17.35 5.31
CA ASN A 277 -0.29 -18.06 4.78
C ASN A 277 -0.84 -17.38 3.50
N ASN A 278 0.05 -17.04 2.57
CA ASN A 278 -0.23 -16.36 1.29
C ASN A 278 -0.71 -14.90 1.41
N ILE A 279 -0.76 -14.34 2.62
CA ILE A 279 -1.12 -12.94 2.83
C ILE A 279 0.15 -12.09 2.81
N TYR A 280 0.15 -11.06 1.99
CA TYR A 280 1.24 -10.09 1.93
C TYR A 280 1.27 -9.22 3.18
N ASN A 281 2.41 -9.19 3.84
CA ASN A 281 2.64 -8.37 5.02
C ASN A 281 3.38 -7.08 4.63
N ALA A 282 2.63 -6.10 4.13
CA ALA A 282 3.18 -4.85 3.58
C ALA A 282 4.04 -4.06 4.59
N GLU A 283 3.69 -4.12 5.87
CA GLU A 283 4.44 -3.49 6.97
C GLU A 283 5.49 -4.43 7.58
N GLY A 284 5.71 -5.58 6.94
CA GLY A 284 6.69 -6.56 7.38
C GLY A 284 6.16 -7.49 8.47
N GLY A 285 7.04 -7.90 9.37
CA GLY A 285 6.70 -8.78 10.48
C GLY A 285 7.90 -9.52 11.05
N THR A 286 7.62 -10.29 12.07
CA THR A 286 8.61 -11.02 12.86
C THR A 286 9.40 -12.03 12.02
N HIS A 287 8.78 -12.70 11.04
CA HIS A 287 9.44 -13.62 10.10
C HIS A 287 10.52 -12.93 9.27
N ILE A 288 10.24 -11.72 8.75
CA ILE A 288 11.24 -10.91 8.03
C ILE A 288 12.36 -10.49 8.98
N SER A 289 12.03 -10.09 10.21
CA SER A 289 13.03 -9.68 11.21
C SER A 289 13.95 -10.84 11.60
N GLY A 290 13.40 -12.04 11.75
CA GLY A 290 14.16 -13.27 12.04
C GLY A 290 15.15 -13.59 10.92
N PHE A 291 14.71 -13.58 9.65
CA PHE A 291 15.56 -13.74 8.49
C PHE A 291 16.67 -12.68 8.46
N LYS A 292 16.31 -11.39 8.49
CA LYS A 292 17.26 -10.27 8.39
C LYS A 292 18.35 -10.31 9.45
N SER A 293 17.99 -10.61 10.69
CA SER A 293 18.93 -10.69 11.81
C SER A 293 19.90 -11.85 11.64
N THR A 294 19.39 -13.05 11.38
CA THR A 294 20.21 -14.25 11.23
C THR A 294 21.11 -14.17 9.99
N PHE A 295 20.56 -13.75 8.86
CA PHE A 295 21.33 -13.54 7.64
C PHE A 295 22.49 -12.56 7.85
N THR A 296 22.22 -11.45 8.55
CA THR A 296 23.27 -10.46 8.89
C THR A 296 24.39 -11.07 9.73
N THR A 297 24.06 -11.91 10.70
CA THR A 297 25.03 -12.59 11.56
C THR A 297 25.90 -13.55 10.75
N ILE A 298 25.29 -14.40 9.91
CA ILE A 298 25.97 -15.38 9.06
C ILE A 298 26.95 -14.67 8.11
N MET A 299 26.48 -13.63 7.42
CA MET A 299 27.31 -12.92 6.45
C MET A 299 28.51 -12.24 7.09
N ASN A 300 28.37 -11.71 8.31
CA ASN A 300 29.50 -11.17 9.06
C ASN A 300 30.49 -12.25 9.50
N SER A 301 30.00 -13.45 9.86
CA SER A 301 30.89 -14.60 10.17
C SER A 301 31.71 -15.00 8.95
N TYR A 302 31.07 -15.19 7.79
CA TYR A 302 31.77 -15.49 6.54
C TYR A 302 32.72 -14.37 6.10
N ALA A 303 32.35 -13.10 6.27
CA ALA A 303 33.22 -11.99 5.92
C ALA A 303 34.54 -12.01 6.72
N ARG A 304 34.52 -12.50 7.98
CA ARG A 304 35.72 -12.70 8.78
C ARG A 304 36.49 -13.95 8.38
N GLU A 305 35.79 -15.04 8.15
CA GLU A 305 36.39 -16.34 7.78
C GLU A 305 37.19 -16.26 6.48
N ILE A 306 36.62 -15.62 5.45
CA ILE A 306 37.29 -15.45 4.16
C ILE A 306 38.20 -14.20 4.08
N GLY A 307 38.37 -13.47 5.20
CA GLY A 307 39.30 -12.35 5.34
C GLY A 307 38.86 -11.02 4.70
N VAL A 308 37.58 -10.85 4.34
CA VAL A 308 37.04 -9.56 3.88
C VAL A 308 36.99 -8.56 5.06
N LEU A 309 36.67 -9.03 6.24
CA LEU A 309 36.80 -8.27 7.50
C LEU A 309 37.95 -8.81 8.34
N LYS A 310 38.85 -7.93 8.79
CA LYS A 310 39.90 -8.24 9.74
C LYS A 310 39.33 -8.26 11.16
N GLU A 311 40.06 -8.85 12.13
CA GLU A 311 39.62 -8.92 13.54
C GLU A 311 39.27 -7.56 14.16
N LYS A 312 39.96 -6.49 13.75
CA LYS A 312 39.75 -5.14 14.27
C LYS A 312 38.70 -4.34 13.52
N ASP A 313 38.18 -4.86 12.42
CA ASP A 313 37.18 -4.16 11.61
C ASP A 313 35.79 -4.27 12.25
N ASN A 314 35.01 -3.20 12.14
CA ASN A 314 33.61 -3.24 12.51
C ASN A 314 32.84 -4.14 11.55
N ASN A 315 31.86 -4.85 12.06
CA ASN A 315 30.91 -5.63 11.26
C ASN A 315 30.24 -4.76 10.21
N PHE A 316 29.85 -5.37 9.10
CA PHE A 316 28.86 -4.80 8.20
C PHE A 316 27.54 -4.63 8.90
N THR A 317 26.85 -3.52 8.67
CA THR A 317 25.47 -3.33 9.13
C THR A 317 24.54 -4.25 8.36
N GLY A 318 23.34 -4.49 8.90
CA GLY A 318 22.32 -5.25 8.19
C GLY A 318 21.97 -4.63 6.85
N SER A 319 21.92 -3.30 6.76
CA SER A 319 21.71 -2.59 5.50
C SER A 319 22.87 -2.74 4.53
N ASP A 320 24.13 -2.70 4.98
CA ASP A 320 25.27 -2.94 4.08
C ASP A 320 25.16 -4.32 3.40
N ILE A 321 24.76 -5.34 4.18
CA ILE A 321 24.63 -6.71 3.70
C ILE A 321 23.46 -6.88 2.74
N ARG A 322 22.30 -6.28 3.04
CA ARG A 322 21.09 -6.47 2.24
C ARG A 322 20.92 -5.47 1.10
N ASN A 323 21.88 -4.57 0.95
CA ASN A 323 21.87 -3.61 -0.15
C ASN A 323 22.03 -4.34 -1.51
N GLY A 324 21.13 -4.11 -2.44
CA GLY A 324 21.01 -4.84 -3.69
C GLY A 324 20.26 -6.18 -3.59
N MET A 325 19.70 -6.53 -2.42
CA MET A 325 18.96 -7.78 -2.25
C MET A 325 17.48 -7.61 -2.62
N THR A 326 16.98 -8.47 -3.49
CA THR A 326 15.56 -8.77 -3.64
C THR A 326 15.28 -10.12 -3.00
N ALA A 327 14.35 -10.18 -2.05
CA ALA A 327 13.99 -11.42 -1.32
C ALA A 327 12.48 -11.56 -1.17
N VAL A 328 12.01 -12.80 -1.30
CA VAL A 328 10.64 -13.22 -0.97
C VAL A 328 10.71 -14.25 0.15
N ILE A 329 10.05 -13.96 1.26
CA ILE A 329 10.01 -14.82 2.45
C ILE A 329 8.55 -15.21 2.68
N SER A 330 8.23 -16.48 2.49
CA SER A 330 6.89 -17.03 2.71
C SER A 330 6.91 -18.01 3.87
N ILE A 331 6.00 -17.85 4.82
CA ILE A 331 5.83 -18.82 5.89
C ILE A 331 4.41 -19.39 5.89
N LYS A 332 4.30 -20.65 6.28
CA LYS A 332 3.02 -21.30 6.60
C LYS A 332 2.98 -21.51 8.10
N HIS A 333 2.10 -20.78 8.77
CA HIS A 333 1.97 -20.72 10.22
C HIS A 333 0.61 -21.27 10.65
N PRO A 334 0.53 -22.19 11.63
CA PRO A 334 -0.75 -22.78 12.07
C PRO A 334 -1.66 -21.78 12.82
N ASP A 335 -1.10 -20.80 13.52
CA ASP A 335 -1.84 -19.80 14.31
C ASP A 335 -1.21 -18.41 14.16
N PRO A 336 -1.31 -17.76 12.98
CA PRO A 336 -0.69 -16.46 12.79
C PRO A 336 -1.46 -15.33 13.49
N ARG A 337 -0.71 -14.38 14.07
CA ARG A 337 -1.24 -13.18 14.74
C ARG A 337 -0.76 -11.94 14.01
N PHE A 338 -1.70 -11.08 13.69
CA PHE A 338 -1.43 -9.85 12.94
C PHE A 338 -1.78 -8.62 13.77
N GLU A 339 -1.06 -7.52 13.52
CA GLU A 339 -1.44 -6.20 14.02
C GLU A 339 -2.61 -5.67 13.17
N GLY A 340 -3.86 -5.99 13.54
CA GLY A 340 -5.07 -5.49 12.91
C GLY A 340 -5.70 -6.40 11.85
N GLN A 341 -6.91 -6.02 11.41
CA GLN A 341 -7.75 -6.81 10.50
C GLN A 341 -7.20 -6.90 9.07
N THR A 342 -6.49 -5.90 8.62
CA THR A 342 -5.88 -5.86 7.27
C THR A 342 -4.65 -6.75 7.11
N LYS A 343 -4.19 -7.40 8.21
CA LYS A 343 -3.10 -8.40 8.23
C LYS A 343 -1.77 -7.91 7.66
N THR A 344 -1.53 -6.61 7.69
CA THR A 344 -0.36 -5.96 7.09
C THR A 344 0.95 -6.26 7.80
N LYS A 345 0.90 -6.64 9.08
CA LYS A 345 2.09 -6.95 9.88
C LYS A 345 1.90 -8.19 10.74
N LEU A 346 2.83 -9.14 10.63
CA LEU A 346 2.85 -10.34 11.47
C LEU A 346 3.58 -10.08 12.79
N ASP A 347 2.98 -10.51 13.92
CA ASP A 347 3.51 -10.26 15.27
C ASP A 347 3.86 -11.53 16.06
N ASN A 348 4.00 -12.66 15.42
CA ASN A 348 4.32 -13.94 16.06
C ASN A 348 5.80 -14.05 16.45
N PRO A 349 6.20 -14.18 17.73
CA PRO A 349 7.60 -14.38 18.13
C PRO A 349 8.20 -15.72 17.66
N ASP A 350 7.39 -16.77 17.56
CA ASP A 350 7.76 -18.09 17.05
C ASP A 350 8.07 -18.06 15.55
N ALA A 351 7.39 -17.22 14.75
CA ALA A 351 7.71 -16.99 13.36
C ALA A 351 9.12 -16.40 13.16
N ALA A 352 9.56 -15.48 14.06
CA ALA A 352 10.92 -14.96 14.04
C ALA A 352 11.95 -16.05 14.32
N LYS A 353 11.68 -16.93 15.30
CA LYS A 353 12.57 -18.04 15.66
C LYS A 353 12.65 -19.05 14.52
N ALA A 354 11.51 -19.43 13.94
CA ALA A 354 11.46 -20.38 12.83
C ALA A 354 12.21 -19.86 11.61
N ALA A 355 11.93 -18.62 11.18
CA ALA A 355 12.63 -18.00 10.06
C ALA A 355 14.14 -17.87 10.34
N GLY A 356 14.53 -17.47 11.53
CA GLY A 356 15.93 -17.38 11.95
C GLY A 356 16.61 -18.75 11.95
N LYS A 357 15.97 -19.79 12.51
CA LYS A 357 16.55 -21.14 12.57
C LYS A 357 16.75 -21.73 11.18
N VAL A 358 15.71 -21.73 10.34
CA VAL A 358 15.79 -22.27 8.96
C VAL A 358 16.86 -21.50 8.15
N THR A 359 16.89 -20.17 8.25
CA THR A 359 17.95 -19.36 7.62
C THR A 359 19.34 -19.74 8.14
N GLY A 360 19.47 -19.99 9.43
CA GLY A 360 20.72 -20.35 10.09
C GLY A 360 21.27 -21.72 9.67
N GLU A 361 20.39 -22.64 9.33
CA GLU A 361 20.73 -23.99 8.86
C GLU A 361 21.02 -24.02 7.37
N GLU A 362 20.17 -23.40 6.54
CA GLU A 362 20.20 -23.55 5.09
C GLU A 362 21.23 -22.63 4.37
N ILE A 363 21.38 -21.41 4.85
CA ILE A 363 22.30 -20.44 4.21
C ILE A 363 23.76 -20.90 4.26
N PRO A 364 24.30 -21.41 5.38
CA PRO A 364 25.66 -21.95 5.38
C PRO A 364 25.81 -23.13 4.43
N LEU A 365 24.85 -24.06 4.40
CA LEU A 365 24.89 -25.20 3.48
C LEU A 365 24.96 -24.78 2.01
N TYR A 366 24.32 -23.67 1.65
CA TYR A 366 24.39 -23.13 0.30
C TYR A 366 25.74 -22.47 0.03
N PHE A 367 26.22 -21.56 0.87
CA PHE A 367 27.42 -20.78 0.63
C PHE A 367 28.71 -21.62 0.73
N ASP A 368 28.75 -22.63 1.58
CA ASP A 368 29.86 -23.57 1.65
C ASP A 368 30.10 -24.31 0.31
N ARG A 369 29.02 -24.51 -0.46
CA ARG A 369 29.09 -25.12 -1.81
C ARG A 369 29.25 -24.10 -2.92
N ASN A 370 28.99 -22.83 -2.67
CA ASN A 370 28.93 -21.76 -3.68
C ASN A 370 29.78 -20.56 -3.28
N LEU A 371 31.08 -20.77 -3.01
CA LEU A 371 31.99 -19.74 -2.51
C LEU A 371 32.11 -18.52 -3.41
N GLU A 372 31.99 -18.68 -4.73
CA GLU A 372 32.06 -17.54 -5.67
C GLU A 372 30.81 -16.63 -5.51
N VAL A 373 29.63 -17.21 -5.29
CA VAL A 373 28.41 -16.43 -5.02
C VAL A 373 28.56 -15.69 -3.69
N LEU A 374 29.07 -16.36 -2.66
CA LEU A 374 29.36 -15.73 -1.36
C LEU A 374 30.30 -14.53 -1.50
N LYS A 375 31.40 -14.67 -2.27
CA LYS A 375 32.35 -13.57 -2.52
C LYS A 375 31.67 -12.39 -3.21
N ASN A 376 30.82 -12.66 -4.21
CA ASN A 376 30.11 -11.63 -4.95
C ASN A 376 29.13 -10.87 -4.02
N VAL A 377 28.38 -11.58 -3.17
CA VAL A 377 27.48 -10.98 -2.18
C VAL A 377 28.26 -10.15 -1.16
N LEU A 378 29.38 -10.66 -0.65
CA LEU A 378 30.22 -9.90 0.29
C LEU A 378 30.90 -8.69 -0.37
N ALA A 379 31.23 -8.76 -1.66
CA ALA A 379 31.73 -7.60 -2.41
C ALA A 379 30.67 -6.48 -2.52
N CYS A 380 29.38 -6.83 -2.64
CA CYS A 380 28.29 -5.86 -2.57
C CYS A 380 28.21 -5.21 -1.18
N ALA A 381 28.29 -6.00 -0.12
CA ALA A 381 28.29 -5.51 1.25
C ALA A 381 29.50 -4.59 1.54
N GLU A 382 30.69 -4.97 1.06
CA GLU A 382 31.90 -4.14 1.19
C GLU A 382 31.76 -2.81 0.45
N ARG A 383 31.21 -2.83 -0.77
CA ARG A 383 30.95 -1.63 -1.58
C ARG A 383 29.97 -0.71 -0.85
N SER A 384 28.87 -1.27 -0.34
CA SER A 384 27.86 -0.54 0.43
C SER A 384 28.47 0.08 1.69
N ALA A 385 29.26 -0.67 2.47
CA ALA A 385 29.93 -0.17 3.67
C ALA A 385 30.94 0.94 3.35
N LYS A 386 31.67 0.85 2.22
CA LYS A 386 32.59 1.91 1.78
C LYS A 386 31.84 3.20 1.47
N ILE A 387 30.74 3.11 0.75
CA ILE A 387 29.88 4.26 0.43
C ILE A 387 29.38 4.88 1.75
N ARG A 388 28.73 4.11 2.61
CA ARG A 388 28.22 4.57 3.92
C ARG A 388 29.29 5.26 4.75
N ARG A 389 30.49 4.66 4.88
CA ARG A 389 31.62 5.25 5.65
C ARG A 389 32.12 6.55 5.02
N SER A 390 32.13 6.66 3.69
CA SER A 390 32.50 7.89 2.98
C SER A 390 31.50 8.99 3.26
N GLU A 391 30.22 8.66 3.23
CA GLU A 391 29.09 9.55 3.50
C GLU A 391 29.08 10.00 4.97
N GLU A 392 29.30 9.10 5.93
CA GLU A 392 29.44 9.43 7.36
C GLU A 392 30.61 10.41 7.61
N LYS A 393 31.73 10.20 6.92
CA LYS A 393 32.87 11.14 6.97
C LYS A 393 32.53 12.50 6.37
N ALA A 394 31.86 12.53 5.23
CA ALA A 394 31.42 13.76 4.59
C ALA A 394 30.42 14.52 5.51
N LYS A 395 29.49 13.77 6.12
CA LYS A 395 28.49 14.28 7.07
C LYS A 395 29.13 14.81 8.35
N THR A 396 30.07 14.07 8.93
CA THR A 396 30.85 14.53 10.11
C THR A 396 31.66 15.79 9.78
N ASN A 397 32.28 15.84 8.61
CA ASN A 397 33.00 17.04 8.14
C ASN A 397 32.08 18.24 7.88
N MET A 398 30.85 18.02 7.41
CA MET A 398 29.83 19.06 7.28
C MET A 398 29.31 19.52 8.64
N LEU A 399 29.03 18.59 9.57
CA LEU A 399 28.57 18.90 10.92
C LEU A 399 29.64 19.62 11.76
N THR A 400 30.92 19.27 11.59
CA THR A 400 32.05 19.97 12.27
C THR A 400 32.37 21.33 11.65
N LYS A 401 32.09 21.54 10.36
CA LYS A 401 32.20 22.86 9.72
C LYS A 401 30.97 23.75 9.92
N GLN A 402 29.81 23.15 10.22
CA GLN A 402 28.58 23.86 10.63
C GLN A 402 28.46 23.89 12.16
N LYS A 403 29.33 24.61 12.84
CA LYS A 403 28.92 25.26 14.09
C LYS A 403 27.75 26.17 13.76
N TYR A 404 26.53 25.64 14.02
CA TYR A 404 25.27 26.40 14.15
C TYR A 404 25.23 27.76 13.46
N SER A 405 25.16 27.78 12.15
CA SER A 405 24.53 28.85 11.43
C SER A 405 23.13 28.37 11.07
N PHE A 406 22.12 28.98 11.64
CA PHE A 406 20.70 28.85 11.27
C PHE A 406 20.46 29.50 9.88
N ASP A 407 21.37 29.31 8.97
CA ASP A 407 21.33 29.95 7.67
C ASP A 407 20.69 29.02 6.65
N THR A 408 19.36 29.00 6.65
CA THR A 408 18.52 28.50 5.54
C THR A 408 18.58 29.51 4.36
N ASN A 409 19.72 30.12 4.08
CA ASN A 409 19.91 31.17 3.05
C ASN A 409 18.84 32.27 3.07
N GLY A 410 18.24 32.58 4.21
CA GLY A 410 17.18 33.57 4.35
C GLY A 410 15.84 33.24 3.71
N LYS A 411 15.70 32.01 3.14
CA LYS A 411 14.48 31.59 2.43
C LYS A 411 13.35 31.20 3.38
N LEU A 412 13.66 30.45 4.45
CA LEU A 412 12.66 29.97 5.41
C LEU A 412 12.10 31.12 6.25
N ALA A 413 10.82 31.39 6.12
CA ALA A 413 10.08 32.21 7.07
C ALA A 413 9.49 31.28 8.17
N ASN A 414 10.23 31.12 9.27
CA ASN A 414 9.84 30.21 10.35
C ASN A 414 8.64 30.73 11.15
N CYS A 415 7.97 29.85 11.89
CA CYS A 415 6.94 30.19 12.86
C CYS A 415 7.54 30.50 14.25
N GLU A 416 6.74 31.12 15.11
CA GLU A 416 7.17 31.55 16.44
C GLU A 416 7.10 30.43 17.48
N LYS A 417 6.08 29.54 17.37
CA LYS A 417 5.94 28.38 18.24
C LYS A 417 7.07 27.38 18.02
N LYS A 418 7.47 26.73 19.10
CA LYS A 418 8.53 25.71 19.12
C LYS A 418 8.01 24.30 19.32
N ASP A 419 6.74 24.14 19.67
CA ASP A 419 6.09 22.84 19.80
C ASP A 419 5.74 22.29 18.41
N PRO A 420 6.39 21.21 17.95
CA PRO A 420 6.18 20.68 16.61
C PRO A 420 4.73 20.29 16.35
N SER A 421 4.00 19.78 17.36
CA SER A 421 2.62 19.33 17.25
C SER A 421 1.62 20.46 16.89
N LEU A 422 2.04 21.71 17.10
CA LEU A 422 1.26 22.90 16.83
C LEU A 422 1.74 23.66 15.59
N CYS A 423 2.78 23.19 14.92
CA CYS A 423 3.44 23.89 13.83
C CYS A 423 3.23 23.17 12.49
N GLU A 424 3.16 23.95 11.42
CA GLU A 424 3.10 23.41 10.07
C GLU A 424 3.98 24.24 9.12
N ILE A 425 4.49 23.58 8.06
CA ILE A 425 5.32 24.21 7.06
C ILE A 425 4.71 24.06 5.67
N PHE A 426 4.64 25.16 4.92
CA PHE A 426 4.25 25.16 3.52
C PHE A 426 5.49 25.23 2.63
N ILE A 427 5.64 24.26 1.73
CA ILE A 427 6.61 24.30 0.64
C ILE A 427 5.91 24.95 -0.54
N VAL A 428 6.36 26.15 -0.92
CA VAL A 428 5.66 27.01 -1.88
C VAL A 428 6.47 27.13 -3.15
N GLU A 429 5.81 26.97 -4.29
CA GLU A 429 6.43 27.16 -5.59
C GLU A 429 6.72 28.64 -5.88
N GLY A 430 8.00 28.94 -6.08
CA GLY A 430 8.47 30.25 -6.48
C GLY A 430 8.52 31.32 -5.39
N ASP A 431 9.32 32.35 -5.65
CA ASP A 431 9.51 33.47 -4.71
C ASP A 431 8.28 34.41 -4.68
N SER A 432 7.49 34.49 -5.76
CA SER A 432 6.30 35.35 -5.84
C SER A 432 5.17 34.81 -4.94
N ALA A 433 4.74 33.57 -5.16
CA ALA A 433 3.73 32.92 -4.31
C ALA A 433 4.23 32.79 -2.87
N GLY A 434 5.55 32.55 -2.69
CA GLY A 434 6.20 32.56 -1.39
C GLY A 434 6.10 33.91 -0.66
N GLY A 435 6.14 35.03 -1.40
CA GLY A 435 5.94 36.39 -0.87
C GLY A 435 4.52 36.61 -0.36
N SER A 436 3.51 36.25 -1.18
CA SER A 436 2.10 36.33 -0.80
C SER A 436 1.79 35.41 0.40
N ALA A 437 2.32 34.20 0.40
CA ALA A 437 2.14 33.25 1.50
C ALA A 437 2.79 33.73 2.81
N LYS A 438 3.99 34.33 2.75
CA LYS A 438 4.64 34.92 3.93
C LYS A 438 3.84 36.06 4.53
N THR A 439 3.12 36.82 3.72
CA THR A 439 2.24 37.92 4.17
C THR A 439 0.94 37.37 4.75
N ALA A 440 0.35 36.37 4.09
CA ALA A 440 -0.95 35.78 4.43
C ALA A 440 -0.93 34.88 5.69
N ARG A 441 0.20 34.22 5.97
CA ARG A 441 0.30 33.17 7.00
C ARG A 441 0.03 33.64 8.43
N ASN A 442 -0.39 32.72 9.28
CA ASN A 442 -0.33 32.94 10.72
C ASN A 442 1.10 32.65 11.23
N ARG A 443 1.82 33.71 11.59
CA ARG A 443 3.23 33.63 12.03
C ARG A 443 3.45 32.79 13.29
N ASN A 444 2.42 32.62 14.11
CA ASN A 444 2.56 31.86 15.35
C ASN A 444 2.90 30.40 15.06
N PHE A 445 2.23 29.76 14.08
CA PHE A 445 2.36 28.30 13.87
C PHE A 445 2.64 27.88 12.42
N GLN A 446 2.60 28.82 11.45
CA GLN A 446 2.84 28.51 10.03
C GLN A 446 4.21 29.00 9.58
N ALA A 447 5.01 28.10 9.04
CA ALA A 447 6.28 28.41 8.37
C ALA A 447 6.09 28.35 6.84
N ILE A 448 6.84 29.17 6.10
CA ILE A 448 6.85 29.19 4.63
C ILE A 448 8.27 28.97 4.13
N LEU A 449 8.43 27.97 3.26
CA LEU A 449 9.67 27.66 2.57
C LEU A 449 9.44 27.76 1.05
N PRO A 450 9.80 28.88 0.41
CA PRO A 450 9.79 28.98 -1.05
C PRO A 450 10.87 28.08 -1.66
N ILE A 451 10.53 27.35 -2.72
CA ILE A 451 11.48 26.59 -3.54
C ILE A 451 11.53 27.19 -4.95
N ARG A 452 12.73 27.21 -5.55
CA ARG A 452 12.94 27.79 -6.88
C ARG A 452 12.80 26.74 -7.97
N GLY A 453 11.63 26.69 -8.59
CA GLY A 453 11.34 25.83 -9.73
C GLY A 453 11.41 24.33 -9.40
N LYS A 454 11.63 23.53 -10.43
CA LYS A 454 11.68 22.05 -10.32
C LYS A 454 12.93 21.62 -9.56
N ILE A 455 12.74 20.91 -8.46
CA ILE A 455 13.86 20.30 -7.73
C ILE A 455 14.49 19.15 -8.55
N LEU A 456 15.67 18.71 -8.12
CA LEU A 456 16.34 17.57 -8.72
C LEU A 456 15.47 16.32 -8.65
N ASN A 457 15.33 15.60 -9.76
CA ASN A 457 14.72 14.27 -9.75
C ASN A 457 15.69 13.30 -9.07
N VAL A 458 15.35 12.93 -7.84
CA VAL A 458 16.20 12.08 -6.98
C VAL A 458 16.22 10.63 -7.42
N GLU A 459 15.25 10.16 -8.21
CA GLU A 459 15.24 8.81 -8.76
C GLU A 459 16.35 8.59 -9.79
N LYS A 460 16.77 9.66 -10.49
CA LYS A 460 17.84 9.63 -11.51
C LYS A 460 19.19 10.13 -11.02
N ALA A 461 19.26 10.70 -9.84
CA ALA A 461 20.44 11.39 -9.36
C ALA A 461 21.24 10.53 -8.38
N SER A 462 22.56 10.62 -8.44
CA SER A 462 23.42 10.10 -7.38
C SER A 462 23.22 10.87 -6.09
N ILE A 463 23.40 10.21 -4.97
CA ILE A 463 23.21 10.77 -3.62
C ILE A 463 24.03 12.05 -3.39
N ASP A 464 25.27 12.11 -3.92
CA ASP A 464 26.12 13.29 -3.82
C ASP A 464 25.47 14.51 -4.49
N LYS A 465 24.81 14.32 -5.64
CA LYS A 465 24.07 15.39 -6.33
C LYS A 465 22.82 15.79 -5.55
N VAL A 466 22.12 14.83 -4.94
CA VAL A 466 20.95 15.08 -4.10
C VAL A 466 21.35 15.93 -2.91
N LEU A 467 22.41 15.54 -2.18
CA LEU A 467 22.94 16.28 -1.03
C LEU A 467 23.61 17.60 -1.40
N ALA A 468 24.09 17.77 -2.65
CA ALA A 468 24.63 19.03 -3.13
C ALA A 468 23.54 20.04 -3.50
N ASN A 469 22.30 19.58 -3.78
CA ASN A 469 21.20 20.44 -4.20
C ASN A 469 20.77 21.42 -3.09
N ALA A 470 20.73 22.72 -3.40
CA ALA A 470 20.45 23.77 -2.42
C ALA A 470 19.01 23.74 -1.86
N GLU A 471 18.02 23.40 -2.71
CA GLU A 471 16.62 23.34 -2.30
C GLU A 471 16.38 22.13 -1.38
N ILE A 472 16.96 20.97 -1.70
CA ILE A 472 16.88 19.76 -0.86
C ILE A 472 17.57 20.01 0.49
N LYS A 473 18.76 20.64 0.50
CA LYS A 473 19.42 21.05 1.75
C LYS A 473 18.55 21.97 2.60
N SER A 474 17.88 22.92 1.98
CA SER A 474 17.00 23.86 2.69
C SER A 474 15.84 23.13 3.34
N MET A 475 15.24 22.11 2.68
CA MET A 475 14.17 21.28 3.24
C MET A 475 14.67 20.42 4.40
N ILE A 476 15.80 19.72 4.24
CA ILE A 476 16.41 18.89 5.30
C ILE A 476 16.65 19.74 6.56
N ASN A 477 17.22 20.95 6.38
CA ASN A 477 17.49 21.87 7.48
C ASN A 477 16.20 22.43 8.11
N ALA A 478 15.18 22.70 7.31
CA ALA A 478 13.89 23.19 7.80
C ALA A 478 13.18 22.14 8.66
N PHE A 479 13.10 20.89 8.18
CA PHE A 479 12.41 19.82 8.88
C PHE A 479 13.13 19.38 10.16
N GLY A 480 14.45 19.35 10.15
CA GLY A 480 15.27 19.02 11.32
C GLY A 480 15.38 17.54 11.65
N CYS A 481 14.67 16.66 10.94
CA CYS A 481 14.62 15.21 11.17
C CYS A 481 15.72 14.43 10.44
N GLY A 482 16.59 15.11 9.68
CA GLY A 482 17.64 14.44 8.92
C GLY A 482 17.17 13.94 7.56
N PHE A 483 17.89 12.94 7.03
CA PHE A 483 17.70 12.44 5.68
C PHE A 483 18.11 10.96 5.63
N SER A 484 17.28 10.10 5.10
CA SER A 484 17.55 8.67 4.96
C SER A 484 18.03 8.37 3.53
N GLU A 485 19.19 7.76 3.41
CA GLU A 485 19.79 7.32 2.14
C GLU A 485 19.38 5.89 1.77
N GLY A 486 18.15 5.49 2.08
CA GLY A 486 17.75 4.08 2.06
C GLY A 486 18.24 3.30 3.29
N TYR A 487 18.97 3.96 4.18
CA TYR A 487 19.49 3.43 5.44
C TYR A 487 18.82 4.16 6.62
N ARG A 488 18.03 3.45 7.38
CA ARG A 488 17.17 3.96 8.47
C ARG A 488 17.86 4.78 9.59
N ASN A 489 19.18 4.90 9.59
CA ASN A 489 19.94 5.41 10.74
C ASN A 489 20.23 6.94 10.70
N ALA A 490 19.84 7.65 9.67
CA ALA A 490 20.08 9.10 9.56
C ALA A 490 18.81 9.95 9.66
N PHE A 491 17.65 9.36 9.44
CA PHE A 491 16.36 10.00 9.60
C PHE A 491 15.79 9.67 10.99
N ASP A 492 15.35 10.69 11.70
CA ASP A 492 14.77 10.57 13.04
C ASP A 492 13.51 11.44 13.10
N ILE A 493 12.36 10.79 12.93
CA ILE A 493 11.05 11.44 12.89
C ILE A 493 10.75 12.22 14.18
N THR A 494 11.30 11.78 15.32
CA THR A 494 11.10 12.46 16.61
C THR A 494 11.68 13.88 16.67
N LYS A 495 12.58 14.21 15.73
CA LYS A 495 13.18 15.53 15.59
C LYS A 495 12.45 16.43 14.59
N LEU A 496 11.37 15.95 14.00
CA LEU A 496 10.55 16.74 13.07
C LEU A 496 10.02 17.99 13.78
N ARG A 497 10.14 19.14 13.10
CA ARG A 497 9.78 20.44 13.67
C ARG A 497 8.35 20.87 13.36
N TYR A 498 7.63 20.14 12.52
CA TYR A 498 6.31 20.50 12.02
C TYR A 498 5.41 19.27 11.98
N ASP A 499 4.22 19.36 12.55
CA ASP A 499 3.20 18.32 12.47
C ASP A 499 2.74 18.07 11.02
N LYS A 500 2.68 19.16 10.23
CA LYS A 500 2.27 19.05 8.82
C LYS A 500 3.28 19.68 7.89
N ILE A 501 3.65 18.95 6.85
CA ILE A 501 4.42 19.40 5.69
C ILE A 501 3.45 19.49 4.53
N ILE A 502 3.17 20.72 4.08
CA ILE A 502 2.12 20.98 3.09
C ILE A 502 2.76 21.44 1.79
N ILE A 503 2.59 20.67 0.73
CA ILE A 503 3.02 21.05 -0.62
C ILE A 503 1.97 22.02 -1.18
N MET A 504 2.40 23.20 -1.58
CA MET A 504 1.56 24.25 -2.14
C MET A 504 2.16 24.71 -3.47
N ALA A 505 1.73 24.07 -4.55
CA ALA A 505 2.15 24.33 -5.93
C ALA A 505 0.99 24.89 -6.75
N ASP A 506 1.31 25.51 -7.88
CA ASP A 506 0.34 26.04 -8.81
C ASP A 506 -0.54 24.93 -9.41
N ALA A 507 -1.78 25.26 -9.79
CA ALA A 507 -2.73 24.31 -10.36
C ALA A 507 -2.50 24.10 -11.89
N ASP A 508 -1.24 23.96 -12.29
CA ASP A 508 -0.84 23.72 -13.67
C ASP A 508 0.06 22.48 -13.79
N VAL A 509 0.50 22.17 -15.00
CA VAL A 509 1.35 21.00 -15.29
C VAL A 509 2.73 21.10 -14.62
N ASP A 510 3.26 22.29 -14.42
CA ASP A 510 4.55 22.52 -13.76
C ASP A 510 4.44 22.32 -12.25
N GLY A 511 3.38 22.83 -11.62
CA GLY A 511 3.09 22.61 -10.21
C GLY A 511 2.80 21.13 -9.90
N ALA A 512 2.08 20.41 -10.78
CA ALA A 512 1.89 18.97 -10.66
C ALA A 512 3.23 18.22 -10.73
N HIS A 513 4.15 18.63 -11.62
CA HIS A 513 5.48 18.04 -11.71
C HIS A 513 6.33 18.33 -10.48
N ILE A 514 6.29 19.56 -9.94
CA ILE A 514 6.99 19.93 -8.70
C ILE A 514 6.48 19.10 -7.52
N SER A 515 5.18 18.94 -7.40
CA SER A 515 4.56 18.07 -6.39
C SER A 515 5.04 16.62 -6.50
N THR A 516 5.10 16.08 -7.73
CA THR A 516 5.61 14.72 -7.98
C THR A 516 7.09 14.57 -7.61
N LEU A 517 7.93 15.56 -7.91
CA LEU A 517 9.35 15.56 -7.53
C LEU A 517 9.53 15.60 -6.01
N LEU A 518 8.72 16.40 -5.30
CA LEU A 518 8.72 16.45 -3.84
C LEU A 518 8.26 15.15 -3.21
N LEU A 519 7.18 14.55 -3.74
CA LEU A 519 6.70 13.25 -3.29
C LEU A 519 7.74 12.15 -3.53
N THR A 520 8.43 12.17 -4.67
CA THR A 520 9.54 11.23 -4.96
C THR A 520 10.68 11.40 -3.94
N LEU A 521 11.05 12.64 -3.59
CA LEU A 521 12.04 12.91 -2.56
C LEU A 521 11.62 12.37 -1.20
N PHE A 522 10.38 12.64 -0.77
CA PHE A 522 9.89 12.16 0.52
C PHE A 522 9.77 10.65 0.54
N TYR A 523 9.23 10.04 -0.51
CA TYR A 523 9.08 8.60 -0.60
C TYR A 523 10.42 7.85 -0.54
N ARG A 524 11.45 8.33 -1.27
CA ARG A 524 12.75 7.65 -1.33
C ARG A 524 13.65 7.91 -0.12
N PHE A 525 13.57 9.10 0.48
CA PHE A 525 14.54 9.52 1.49
C PHE A 525 13.94 9.88 2.86
N MET A 526 12.64 10.03 2.96
CA MET A 526 11.92 10.38 4.19
C MET A 526 10.55 9.68 4.26
N PRO A 527 10.47 8.36 3.98
CA PRO A 527 9.18 7.67 3.84
C PRO A 527 8.34 7.72 5.11
N GLU A 528 8.95 7.78 6.29
CA GLU A 528 8.26 7.88 7.57
C GLU A 528 7.39 9.15 7.65
N LEU A 529 7.76 10.24 6.95
CA LEU A 529 6.91 11.45 6.87
C LEU A 529 5.53 11.15 6.24
N ILE A 530 5.50 10.21 5.29
CA ILE A 530 4.24 9.80 4.63
C ILE A 530 3.53 8.75 5.49
N TYR A 531 4.24 7.73 5.98
CA TYR A 531 3.65 6.66 6.79
C TYR A 531 3.00 7.19 8.08
N GLU A 532 3.62 8.16 8.73
CA GLU A 532 3.07 8.78 9.96
C GLU A 532 2.08 9.91 9.67
N GLY A 533 1.85 10.22 8.38
CA GLY A 533 0.77 11.10 7.93
C GLY A 533 1.08 12.59 8.07
N HIS A 534 2.34 12.98 7.96
CA HIS A 534 2.77 14.37 8.04
C HIS A 534 2.72 15.12 6.71
N VAL A 535 2.56 14.42 5.57
CA VAL A 535 2.61 15.04 4.22
C VAL A 535 1.23 15.31 3.67
N TYR A 536 1.01 16.54 3.21
CA TYR A 536 -0.24 17.01 2.64
C TYR A 536 0.00 17.80 1.36
N ILE A 537 -1.01 17.82 0.49
CA ILE A 537 -1.09 18.70 -0.68
C ILE A 537 -2.20 19.72 -0.41
N ALA A 538 -1.89 21.00 -0.54
CA ALA A 538 -2.89 22.07 -0.48
C ALA A 538 -3.74 22.06 -1.74
N MET A 539 -5.04 22.24 -1.57
CA MET A 539 -6.01 22.32 -2.67
C MET A 539 -6.59 23.73 -2.73
N PRO A 540 -5.91 24.68 -3.42
CA PRO A 540 -6.47 26.02 -3.63
C PRO A 540 -7.66 25.94 -4.59
N PRO A 541 -8.60 26.92 -4.56
CA PRO A 541 -9.68 26.97 -5.52
C PRO A 541 -9.18 27.26 -6.91
N LEU A 542 -9.79 26.62 -7.92
CA LEU A 542 -9.51 26.90 -9.33
C LEU A 542 -10.25 28.15 -9.85
N TYR A 543 -11.41 28.44 -9.25
CA TYR A 543 -12.27 29.52 -9.70
C TYR A 543 -12.83 30.34 -8.54
N LYS A 544 -13.10 31.60 -8.83
CA LYS A 544 -13.90 32.51 -8.00
C LYS A 544 -15.11 32.97 -8.80
N ALA A 545 -16.28 32.62 -8.36
CA ALA A 545 -17.55 33.08 -8.94
C ALA A 545 -18.03 34.35 -8.22
N MET A 546 -18.26 35.41 -8.97
CA MET A 546 -18.71 36.71 -8.49
C MET A 546 -20.10 36.99 -9.08
N PRO A 547 -21.19 36.65 -8.39
CA PRO A 547 -22.53 36.97 -8.82
C PRO A 547 -22.81 38.49 -8.74
N SER A 548 -23.70 38.99 -9.61
CA SER A 548 -24.08 40.41 -9.62
C SER A 548 -24.78 40.84 -8.31
N ARG A 549 -25.35 39.91 -7.60
CA ARG A 549 -25.97 40.07 -6.28
C ARG A 549 -25.67 38.82 -5.45
N GLY A 550 -25.14 38.98 -4.24
CA GLY A 550 -24.82 37.86 -3.34
C GLY A 550 -23.35 37.87 -2.90
N LYS A 551 -22.94 36.77 -2.26
CA LYS A 551 -21.55 36.59 -1.84
C LYS A 551 -20.75 35.89 -2.93
N GLU A 552 -19.48 36.26 -3.04
CA GLU A 552 -18.50 35.55 -3.85
C GLU A 552 -18.33 34.13 -3.33
N GLU A 553 -18.11 33.18 -4.24
CA GLU A 553 -17.95 31.75 -3.91
C GLU A 553 -16.68 31.22 -4.58
N TYR A 554 -15.87 30.50 -3.82
CA TYR A 554 -14.71 29.79 -4.32
C TYR A 554 -15.08 28.37 -4.75
N LEU A 555 -14.66 27.99 -5.95
CA LEU A 555 -14.95 26.68 -6.55
C LEU A 555 -13.63 25.96 -6.77
N TYR A 556 -13.54 24.74 -6.24
CA TYR A 556 -12.29 24.02 -6.12
C TYR A 556 -11.99 23.09 -7.30
N ASP A 557 -13.00 22.74 -8.09
CA ASP A 557 -12.86 21.89 -9.27
C ASP A 557 -13.91 22.25 -10.34
N ASP A 558 -13.78 21.64 -11.52
CA ASP A 558 -14.70 21.85 -12.63
C ASP A 558 -16.11 21.33 -12.34
N LYS A 559 -16.23 20.28 -11.53
CA LYS A 559 -17.53 19.74 -11.11
C LYS A 559 -18.29 20.74 -10.23
N ALA A 560 -17.59 21.43 -9.34
CA ALA A 560 -18.15 22.51 -8.55
C ALA A 560 -18.60 23.68 -9.44
N LEU A 561 -17.81 24.03 -10.45
CA LEU A 561 -18.19 25.05 -11.43
C LEU A 561 -19.43 24.66 -12.23
N GLU A 562 -19.52 23.42 -12.73
CA GLU A 562 -20.69 22.93 -13.43
C GLU A 562 -21.95 22.94 -12.54
N LYS A 563 -21.79 22.48 -11.29
CA LYS A 563 -22.88 22.52 -10.32
C LYS A 563 -23.33 23.95 -10.05
N TYR A 564 -22.37 24.87 -9.87
CA TYR A 564 -22.66 26.28 -9.69
C TYR A 564 -23.43 26.88 -10.88
N ARG A 565 -23.01 26.59 -12.12
CA ARG A 565 -23.70 27.02 -13.34
C ARG A 565 -25.13 26.48 -13.45
N LYS A 566 -25.38 25.25 -12.98
CA LYS A 566 -26.73 24.64 -12.98
C LYS A 566 -27.66 25.24 -11.93
N THR A 567 -27.11 25.65 -10.76
CA THR A 567 -27.88 26.17 -9.64
C THR A 567 -28.11 27.67 -9.68
N HIS A 568 -27.17 28.43 -10.31
CA HIS A 568 -27.22 29.89 -10.38
C HIS A 568 -27.57 30.32 -11.82
N LYS A 569 -28.82 30.75 -12.01
CA LYS A 569 -29.32 31.24 -13.33
C LYS A 569 -28.98 32.71 -13.60
N GLU A 570 -28.50 33.44 -12.61
CA GLU A 570 -28.11 34.84 -12.72
C GLU A 570 -26.73 34.99 -13.39
N LYS A 571 -26.50 36.15 -14.03
CA LYS A 571 -25.19 36.46 -14.60
C LYS A 571 -24.16 36.63 -13.48
N PHE A 572 -23.04 35.93 -13.59
CA PHE A 572 -21.89 36.07 -12.71
C PHE A 572 -20.61 36.21 -13.52
N THR A 573 -19.62 36.84 -12.91
CA THR A 573 -18.26 36.93 -13.47
C THR A 573 -17.46 35.77 -12.86
N LEU A 574 -16.67 35.09 -13.70
CA LEU A 574 -15.82 33.99 -13.30
C LEU A 574 -14.36 34.45 -13.41
N GLN A 575 -13.62 34.38 -12.32
CA GLN A 575 -12.18 34.50 -12.31
C GLN A 575 -11.57 33.12 -12.17
N ARG A 576 -10.65 32.77 -13.08
CA ARG A 576 -9.87 31.52 -13.01
C ARG A 576 -8.49 31.86 -12.46
N TYR A 577 -8.05 31.09 -11.45
CA TYR A 577 -6.70 31.19 -10.91
C TYR A 577 -5.79 30.20 -11.64
N LYS A 578 -4.74 30.68 -12.29
CA LYS A 578 -3.74 29.84 -12.96
C LYS A 578 -2.57 29.52 -12.03
N GLY A 579 -2.31 30.38 -11.05
CA GLY A 579 -1.26 30.18 -10.07
C GLY A 579 -1.54 30.90 -8.76
N LEU A 580 -0.88 30.46 -7.70
CA LEU A 580 -0.99 31.01 -6.34
C LEU A 580 -0.55 32.46 -6.24
N GLY A 581 0.32 32.90 -7.15
CA GLY A 581 0.77 34.30 -7.24
C GLY A 581 -0.30 35.27 -7.72
N GLU A 582 -1.43 34.80 -8.27
CA GLU A 582 -2.57 35.59 -8.69
C GLU A 582 -3.55 35.91 -7.54
N MET A 583 -3.39 35.21 -6.40
CA MET A 583 -4.19 35.44 -5.20
C MET A 583 -3.54 36.53 -4.33
N ASP A 584 -4.36 37.46 -3.87
CA ASP A 584 -3.90 38.36 -2.82
C ASP A 584 -3.77 37.65 -1.47
N PRO A 585 -3.06 38.23 -0.48
CA PRO A 585 -2.82 37.57 0.81
C PRO A 585 -4.09 37.19 1.57
N GLU A 586 -5.17 37.98 1.47
CA GLU A 586 -6.45 37.69 2.16
C GLU A 586 -7.12 36.47 1.52
N GLN A 587 -7.18 36.42 0.19
CA GLN A 587 -7.74 35.28 -0.54
C GLN A 587 -6.94 34.00 -0.27
N LEU A 588 -5.61 34.09 -0.25
CA LEU A 588 -4.75 32.95 0.03
C LEU A 588 -4.92 32.46 1.47
N TRP A 589 -5.13 33.37 2.42
CA TRP A 589 -5.47 33.00 3.80
C TRP A 589 -6.80 32.26 3.84
N GLU A 590 -7.86 32.86 3.35
CA GLU A 590 -9.24 32.33 3.46
C GLU A 590 -9.42 30.96 2.80
N THR A 591 -8.70 30.71 1.69
CA THR A 591 -8.93 29.51 0.87
C THR A 591 -7.92 28.39 1.11
N THR A 592 -6.67 28.73 1.50
CA THR A 592 -5.56 27.77 1.43
C THR A 592 -4.76 27.65 2.73
N LEU A 593 -4.60 28.75 3.49
CA LEU A 593 -3.76 28.74 4.69
C LEU A 593 -4.56 28.58 5.99
N ASN A 594 -5.80 29.08 6.05
CA ASN A 594 -6.61 29.04 7.25
C ASN A 594 -7.05 27.59 7.59
N PRO A 595 -6.67 27.06 8.76
CA PRO A 595 -7.01 25.68 9.15
C PRO A 595 -8.51 25.38 9.18
N GLU A 596 -9.36 26.38 9.36
CA GLU A 596 -10.82 26.19 9.48
C GLU A 596 -11.53 26.08 8.12
N THR A 597 -10.93 26.63 7.05
CA THR A 597 -11.61 26.75 5.74
C THR A 597 -10.88 26.07 4.59
N ARG A 598 -9.58 25.79 4.74
CA ARG A 598 -8.75 25.19 3.71
C ARG A 598 -9.10 23.72 3.43
N LEU A 599 -8.81 23.29 2.22
CA LEU A 599 -8.82 21.87 1.85
C LEU A 599 -7.39 21.35 1.74
N LEU A 600 -7.11 20.23 2.42
CA LEU A 600 -5.84 19.51 2.32
C LEU A 600 -6.10 18.07 1.90
N LYS A 601 -5.31 17.57 0.96
CA LYS A 601 -5.27 16.16 0.60
C LYS A 601 -4.08 15.52 1.33
N ARG A 602 -4.34 14.57 2.22
CA ARG A 602 -3.30 13.78 2.87
C ARG A 602 -2.67 12.83 1.88
N VAL A 603 -1.36 12.72 1.91
CA VAL A 603 -0.61 11.76 1.09
C VAL A 603 -0.48 10.45 1.88
N GLU A 604 -0.86 9.36 1.27
CA GLU A 604 -0.82 8.03 1.88
C GLU A 604 -0.17 7.04 0.90
N ILE A 605 0.57 6.08 1.42
CA ILE A 605 1.10 4.95 0.67
C ILE A 605 0.19 3.77 0.98
N GLU A 606 -0.68 3.43 0.03
CA GLU A 606 -1.63 2.32 0.18
C GLU A 606 -0.93 0.97 0.04
N ASP A 607 0.01 0.88 -0.91
CA ASP A 607 0.85 -0.29 -1.15
C ASP A 607 2.28 0.17 -1.46
N ALA A 608 3.23 -0.27 -0.64
CA ALA A 608 4.64 0.19 -0.74
C ALA A 608 5.31 -0.32 -2.03
N ARG A 609 4.92 -1.50 -2.53
CA ARG A 609 5.46 -2.05 -3.76
C ARG A 609 4.92 -1.28 -4.97
N MET A 610 3.61 -1.12 -5.07
CA MET A 610 3.01 -0.33 -6.14
C MET A 610 3.55 1.10 -6.16
N ALA A 611 3.69 1.73 -4.99
CA ALA A 611 4.27 3.07 -4.90
C ALA A 611 5.71 3.10 -5.41
N SER A 612 6.51 2.06 -5.13
CA SER A 612 7.88 1.92 -5.64
C SER A 612 7.89 1.74 -7.16
N ASP A 613 7.10 0.81 -7.68
CA ASP A 613 7.02 0.50 -9.10
C ASP A 613 6.54 1.71 -9.92
N VAL A 614 5.49 2.38 -9.46
CA VAL A 614 4.97 3.60 -10.10
C VAL A 614 6.00 4.73 -10.05
N THR A 615 6.71 4.90 -8.93
CA THR A 615 7.76 5.90 -8.80
C THR A 615 8.91 5.60 -9.78
N GLU A 616 9.35 4.35 -9.89
CA GLU A 616 10.39 3.93 -10.83
C GLU A 616 9.95 4.12 -12.29
N VAL A 617 8.73 3.70 -12.64
CA VAL A 617 8.17 3.87 -13.99
C VAL A 617 8.07 5.34 -14.38
N LEU A 618 7.51 6.18 -13.51
CA LEU A 618 7.26 7.59 -13.83
C LEU A 618 8.52 8.46 -13.73
N MET A 619 9.37 8.22 -12.75
CA MET A 619 10.48 9.09 -12.39
C MET A 619 11.86 8.50 -12.73
N GLY A 620 11.95 7.19 -13.01
CA GLY A 620 13.17 6.47 -13.37
C GLY A 620 13.75 6.84 -14.73
N THR A 621 14.84 6.16 -15.14
CA THR A 621 15.58 6.44 -16.38
C THR A 621 14.90 5.88 -17.61
N GLU A 622 14.18 4.75 -17.47
CA GLU A 622 13.57 4.02 -18.57
C GLU A 622 12.37 4.77 -19.17
N VAL A 623 12.38 4.94 -20.51
CA VAL A 623 11.30 5.65 -21.23
C VAL A 623 10.15 4.72 -21.65
N PRO A 624 10.41 3.48 -22.14
CA PRO A 624 9.35 2.62 -22.64
C PRO A 624 8.28 2.27 -21.61
N PRO A 625 8.61 1.89 -20.35
CA PRO A 625 7.61 1.62 -19.32
C PRO A 625 6.74 2.84 -19.00
N ARG A 626 7.36 4.03 -18.91
CA ARG A 626 6.64 5.29 -18.69
C ARG A 626 5.66 5.61 -19.81
N LYS A 627 6.07 5.39 -21.06
CA LYS A 627 5.21 5.60 -22.23
C LYS A 627 4.01 4.65 -22.21
N ALA A 628 4.23 3.38 -21.90
CA ALA A 628 3.17 2.39 -21.76
C ALA A 628 2.18 2.78 -20.65
N PHE A 629 2.67 3.16 -19.47
CA PHE A 629 1.87 3.63 -18.35
C PHE A 629 0.99 4.85 -18.73
N ILE A 630 1.55 5.84 -19.44
CA ILE A 630 0.80 7.02 -19.89
C ILE A 630 -0.32 6.62 -20.86
N TYR A 631 -0.07 5.68 -21.77
CA TYR A 631 -1.11 5.22 -22.71
C TYR A 631 -2.22 4.44 -21.98
N GLU A 632 -1.86 3.59 -21.03
CA GLU A 632 -2.81 2.79 -20.25
C GLU A 632 -3.75 3.66 -19.40
N HIS A 633 -3.20 4.74 -18.82
CA HIS A 633 -3.94 5.66 -17.95
C HIS A 633 -4.40 6.96 -18.62
N ALA A 634 -4.31 7.04 -19.95
CA ALA A 634 -4.66 8.27 -20.67
C ALA A 634 -6.14 8.68 -20.50
N THR A 635 -7.03 7.71 -20.29
CA THR A 635 -8.46 7.95 -20.04
C THR A 635 -8.77 8.39 -18.61
N ASP A 636 -7.85 8.15 -17.68
CA ASP A 636 -8.01 8.52 -16.27
C ASP A 636 -7.52 9.95 -16.00
N ALA A 637 -6.79 10.53 -16.95
CA ALA A 637 -6.24 11.88 -16.84
C ALA A 637 -7.31 12.93 -17.08
N GLU A 638 -7.55 13.79 -16.10
CA GLU A 638 -8.29 15.05 -16.30
C GLU A 638 -7.34 16.03 -17.00
N LEU A 639 -7.45 16.15 -18.32
CA LEU A 639 -6.63 17.07 -19.10
C LEU A 639 -7.33 18.42 -19.21
N ASP A 640 -6.61 19.48 -18.86
CA ASP A 640 -7.01 20.86 -19.14
C ASP A 640 -6.65 21.17 -20.62
N ILE A 641 -7.57 20.83 -21.54
CA ILE A 641 -7.42 21.06 -22.98
C ILE A 641 -8.18 22.32 -23.36
#